data_6dc33d4b47e28da555a42cab3dabaf13
#
_entry.id   6dc33d4b47e28da555a42cab3dabaf13
#
_cell.length_a   1.000
_cell.length_b   1.000
_cell.length_c   1.000
_cell.angle_alpha   90.00
_cell.angle_beta   90.00
_cell.angle_gamma   90.00
#
_symmetry.space_group_name_H-M   'P 1'
#
loop_
_entity.id
_entity.type
_entity.pdbx_description
1 polymer ?
#
loop_
_entity_poly.entity_id
_entity_poly.type
_entity_poly.pdbx_seq_one_letter_code
_entity_poly.pdbx_strand_id
1 'polypeptide(L)'
;MKSIQMDNKSLFKEIEHLVLNVSFLTDIGLFHGKMGHVIFFAHYGRLVNNDFYEVFASELLDEIYEEINTCLPINMEYGLCGIGWGMEYLVGKGFMDGCTDEILKDIDNLIMERDPRRFHDLSFRKGLGGILYYVMIRLSSPRETDNLPFDSLYLQSLREVVLEKDFSKEKSLSFLIDDFILVLDGKKKIKPDLSVLFQISLPEKSSTDLLQDGLEYGWQILESGDVDKLYKEYPWGKDRNYYLINEESESANYGIGTYLNQMIEAMKESDYSLTIITLRSSKTSSLVIEEKLNVRYINIGSTRCKMNVMNWIKYFERYYRSVIVLLSTIAAENQNNIFHLNNMHMKDLALGLKENYPLSEIICTVHYMDWKLQLLGDRRKLDYILNHPNDRNFKSISIVLEENKKFLKLCDKVIAVSQHSFNTLVEVCGLPKSKIVFVRHGIKDEYKTMSQEEKGSIKRKYGFHSDDTILISAGRIEPLKGMDLLAEAFSSLVSEYPHLRLVIVGGGSPDVVQKKVISYCGRVSFVGFVNKTDLYELFSISDVGVLPSLYEELGYVALEMMMNGLPIVVGNHSGLEEIVDGGKYGLVVPFEQDYGKSKENAAILYTVLDHLLKDNSLRENLQKKSRERFISCFDISCFTRFFKERVIGINNEKTNTLS
;
A
#
# COMPACT_ATOMS: atom_id res chain seq x y z
N MET A 1 -33.49 -10.35 25.21
CA MET A 1 -32.18 -10.07 24.59
C MET A 1 -31.10 -10.72 25.46
N LYS A 2 -30.30 -11.66 24.94
CA LYS A 2 -29.11 -12.17 25.65
C LYS A 2 -28.00 -11.15 25.45
N SER A 3 -27.50 -10.56 26.53
CA SER A 3 -26.32 -9.72 26.51
C SER A 3 -25.18 -10.53 25.90
N ILE A 4 -24.64 -10.03 24.77
CA ILE A 4 -23.44 -10.59 24.16
C ILE A 4 -22.29 -10.26 25.12
N GLN A 5 -21.83 -11.25 25.90
CA GLN A 5 -20.57 -11.13 26.67
C GLN A 5 -19.41 -11.25 25.69
N MET A 6 -19.00 -10.16 25.09
CA MET A 6 -17.76 -10.08 24.31
C MET A 6 -16.60 -9.67 25.19
N ASP A 7 -15.46 -10.29 24.95
CA ASP A 7 -14.17 -9.86 25.52
C ASP A 7 -13.79 -8.50 24.91
N ASN A 8 -13.56 -7.49 25.75
CA ASN A 8 -13.35 -6.09 25.40
C ASN A 8 -12.25 -5.83 24.35
N LYS A 9 -11.32 -6.76 24.17
CA LYS A 9 -10.25 -6.70 23.18
C LYS A 9 -10.69 -7.09 21.76
N SER A 10 -11.83 -7.76 21.63
CA SER A 10 -12.36 -8.30 20.37
C SER A 10 -13.08 -7.23 19.55
N LEU A 11 -13.93 -6.44 20.19
CA LEU A 11 -14.87 -5.56 19.47
C LEU A 11 -14.19 -4.41 18.72
N PHE A 12 -13.22 -3.73 19.34
CA PHE A 12 -12.50 -2.66 18.68
C PHE A 12 -11.72 -3.14 17.43
N LYS A 13 -11.12 -4.34 17.52
CA LYS A 13 -10.46 -4.97 16.37
C LYS A 13 -11.43 -5.34 15.25
N GLU A 14 -12.67 -5.65 15.58
CA GLU A 14 -13.71 -5.90 14.56
C GLU A 14 -14.07 -4.62 13.82
N ILE A 15 -14.13 -3.47 14.53
CA ILE A 15 -14.36 -2.17 13.89
C ILE A 15 -13.20 -1.79 12.98
N GLU A 16 -11.94 -1.95 13.42
CA GLU A 16 -10.77 -1.75 12.58
C GLU A 16 -10.77 -2.66 11.35
N HIS A 17 -11.15 -3.93 11.54
CA HIS A 17 -11.29 -4.88 10.45
C HIS A 17 -12.40 -4.49 9.48
N LEU A 18 -13.53 -4.00 10.00
CA LEU A 18 -14.65 -3.49 9.19
C LEU A 18 -14.21 -2.29 8.34
N VAL A 19 -13.53 -1.31 8.93
CA VAL A 19 -12.99 -0.13 8.21
C VAL A 19 -12.14 -0.57 7.02
N LEU A 20 -11.27 -1.57 7.19
CA LEU A 20 -10.39 -2.05 6.11
C LEU A 20 -11.13 -2.79 4.99
N ASN A 21 -12.31 -3.35 5.24
CA ASN A 21 -12.93 -4.29 4.32
C ASN A 21 -14.28 -3.86 3.73
N VAL A 22 -14.97 -2.92 4.36
CA VAL A 22 -16.36 -2.55 3.97
C VAL A 22 -16.44 -2.00 2.54
N SER A 23 -15.49 -1.17 2.10
CA SER A 23 -15.42 -0.65 0.74
C SER A 23 -15.26 -1.75 -0.34
N PHE A 24 -14.86 -2.95 0.06
CA PHE A 24 -14.67 -4.10 -0.82
C PHE A 24 -15.84 -5.10 -0.81
N LEU A 25 -16.91 -4.80 -0.07
CA LEU A 25 -18.15 -5.57 -0.16
C LEU A 25 -18.78 -5.38 -1.55
N THR A 26 -19.32 -6.48 -2.08
CA THR A 26 -20.08 -6.48 -3.33
C THR A 26 -21.55 -6.25 -3.10
N ASP A 27 -22.05 -6.49 -1.89
CA ASP A 27 -23.41 -6.21 -1.48
C ASP A 27 -23.52 -4.76 -1.03
N ILE A 28 -24.41 -4.00 -1.68
CA ILE A 28 -24.67 -2.59 -1.34
C ILE A 28 -25.97 -2.40 -0.53
N GLY A 29 -26.65 -3.48 -0.19
CA GLY A 29 -27.95 -3.47 0.47
C GLY A 29 -27.92 -3.03 1.93
N LEU A 30 -29.12 -3.05 2.56
CA LEU A 30 -29.34 -2.49 3.89
C LEU A 30 -28.84 -3.40 5.01
N PHE A 31 -29.14 -4.72 4.98
CA PHE A 31 -28.92 -5.57 6.15
C PHE A 31 -27.48 -6.11 6.24
N HIS A 32 -26.92 -6.54 5.13
CA HIS A 32 -25.61 -7.19 5.05
C HIS A 32 -24.61 -6.43 4.18
N GLY A 33 -25.06 -5.37 3.51
CA GLY A 33 -24.29 -4.61 2.53
C GLY A 33 -23.78 -3.27 3.05
N LYS A 34 -23.20 -2.51 2.12
CA LYS A 34 -22.58 -1.21 2.41
C LYS A 34 -23.55 -0.22 3.06
N MET A 35 -24.86 -0.18 2.66
CA MET A 35 -25.83 0.76 3.21
C MET A 35 -26.01 0.60 4.73
N GLY A 36 -26.07 -0.64 5.23
CA GLY A 36 -26.11 -0.87 6.67
C GLY A 36 -24.87 -0.38 7.41
N HIS A 37 -23.70 -0.54 6.79
CA HIS A 37 -22.45 -0.05 7.35
C HIS A 37 -22.32 1.48 7.28
N VAL A 38 -22.88 2.14 6.27
CA VAL A 38 -22.99 3.60 6.22
C VAL A 38 -23.76 4.11 7.44
N ILE A 39 -24.92 3.51 7.74
CA ILE A 39 -25.71 3.85 8.93
C ILE A 39 -24.91 3.62 10.21
N PHE A 40 -24.22 2.46 10.29
CA PHE A 40 -23.36 2.14 11.43
C PHE A 40 -22.28 3.21 11.65
N PHE A 41 -21.48 3.55 10.62
CA PHE A 41 -20.39 4.50 10.77
C PHE A 41 -20.86 5.93 11.03
N ALA A 42 -22.00 6.35 10.46
CA ALA A 42 -22.61 7.64 10.76
C ALA A 42 -22.96 7.77 12.26
N HIS A 43 -23.55 6.74 12.84
CA HIS A 43 -23.83 6.73 14.29
C HIS A 43 -22.57 6.56 15.14
N TYR A 44 -21.65 5.69 14.69
CA TYR A 44 -20.41 5.41 15.41
C TYR A 44 -19.53 6.66 15.52
N GLY A 45 -19.38 7.43 14.44
CA GLY A 45 -18.63 8.69 14.43
C GLY A 45 -19.13 9.66 15.50
N ARG A 46 -20.46 9.88 15.58
CA ARG A 46 -21.05 10.73 16.61
C ARG A 46 -20.89 10.17 18.03
N LEU A 47 -21.01 8.86 18.19
CA LEU A 47 -20.85 8.21 19.48
C LEU A 47 -19.45 8.38 20.06
N VAL A 48 -18.42 8.21 19.22
CA VAL A 48 -17.01 8.32 19.62
C VAL A 48 -16.42 9.72 19.43
N ASN A 49 -17.23 10.67 18.97
CA ASN A 49 -16.82 12.06 18.68
C ASN A 49 -15.62 12.15 17.74
N ASN A 50 -15.69 11.43 16.62
CA ASN A 50 -14.63 11.38 15.61
C ASN A 50 -15.23 11.50 14.20
N ASP A 51 -15.10 12.67 13.59
CA ASP A 51 -15.71 13.02 12.31
C ASP A 51 -15.19 12.19 11.11
N PHE A 52 -14.00 11.61 11.22
CA PHE A 52 -13.46 10.73 10.16
C PHE A 52 -14.40 9.58 9.81
N TYR A 53 -15.14 9.05 10.78
CA TYR A 53 -16.11 7.98 10.53
C TYR A 53 -17.38 8.48 9.83
N GLU A 54 -17.81 9.73 10.09
CA GLU A 54 -18.95 10.33 9.35
C GLU A 54 -18.53 10.64 7.90
N VAL A 55 -17.33 11.17 7.68
CA VAL A 55 -16.76 11.36 6.32
C VAL A 55 -16.65 10.02 5.60
N PHE A 56 -16.14 8.99 6.27
CA PHE A 56 -16.04 7.64 5.70
C PHE A 56 -17.41 7.06 5.31
N ALA A 57 -18.43 7.27 6.14
CA ALA A 57 -19.80 6.89 5.82
C ALA A 57 -20.33 7.60 4.56
N SER A 58 -20.04 8.90 4.40
CA SER A 58 -20.40 9.65 3.18
C SER A 58 -19.71 9.10 1.94
N GLU A 59 -18.42 8.79 2.02
CA GLU A 59 -17.66 8.22 0.89
C GLU A 59 -18.13 6.80 0.53
N LEU A 60 -18.55 5.98 1.50
CA LEU A 60 -19.20 4.70 1.24
C LEU A 60 -20.56 4.86 0.56
N LEU A 61 -21.29 5.93 0.89
CA LEU A 61 -22.56 6.25 0.23
C LEU A 61 -22.35 6.63 -1.23
N ASP A 62 -21.29 7.38 -1.55
CA ASP A 62 -20.91 7.69 -2.93
C ASP A 62 -20.59 6.41 -3.73
N GLU A 63 -19.89 5.44 -3.11
CA GLU A 63 -19.68 4.12 -3.73
C GLU A 63 -20.99 3.38 -4.03
N ILE A 64 -21.99 3.48 -3.14
CA ILE A 64 -23.32 2.88 -3.35
C ILE A 64 -23.99 3.54 -4.56
N TYR A 65 -23.95 4.88 -4.67
CA TYR A 65 -24.51 5.61 -5.83
C TYR A 65 -23.90 5.15 -7.16
N GLU A 66 -22.58 4.96 -7.22
CA GLU A 66 -21.91 4.46 -8.42
C GLU A 66 -22.35 3.04 -8.83
N GLU A 67 -22.78 2.22 -7.86
CA GLU A 67 -23.13 0.82 -8.06
C GLU A 67 -24.65 0.59 -8.31
N ILE A 68 -25.51 1.60 -8.10
CA ILE A 68 -26.94 1.52 -8.37
C ILE A 68 -27.18 1.33 -9.89
N ASN A 69 -27.94 0.28 -10.24
CA ASN A 69 -28.28 -0.04 -11.62
C ASN A 69 -29.60 -0.80 -11.72
N THR A 70 -30.11 -0.97 -12.95
CA THR A 70 -31.39 -1.63 -13.26
C THR A 70 -31.42 -3.13 -12.96
N CYS A 71 -30.29 -3.77 -12.71
CA CYS A 71 -30.20 -5.20 -12.40
C CYS A 71 -30.39 -5.50 -10.90
N LEU A 72 -30.34 -4.46 -10.05
CA LEU A 72 -30.53 -4.65 -8.61
C LEU A 72 -31.96 -5.13 -8.29
N PRO A 73 -32.12 -6.03 -7.31
CA PRO A 73 -33.46 -6.36 -6.79
C PRO A 73 -34.09 -5.14 -6.13
N ILE A 74 -35.43 -5.11 -6.07
CA ILE A 74 -36.14 -3.98 -5.43
C ILE A 74 -36.48 -4.27 -3.96
N ASN A 75 -36.03 -5.38 -3.40
CA ASN A 75 -36.33 -5.79 -2.03
C ASN A 75 -35.64 -4.93 -0.96
N MET A 76 -35.98 -5.18 0.31
CA MET A 76 -35.45 -4.43 1.45
C MET A 76 -34.06 -4.92 1.88
N GLU A 77 -33.72 -6.18 1.60
CA GLU A 77 -32.48 -6.79 2.11
C GLU A 77 -31.25 -6.38 1.31
N TYR A 78 -31.27 -6.61 -0.01
CA TYR A 78 -30.14 -6.39 -0.93
C TYR A 78 -30.40 -5.31 -1.95
N GLY A 79 -31.60 -4.73 -1.98
CA GLY A 79 -32.09 -3.99 -3.12
C GLY A 79 -32.43 -2.53 -2.88
N LEU A 80 -33.08 -1.97 -3.89
CA LEU A 80 -33.36 -0.54 -3.99
C LEU A 80 -34.20 0.02 -2.84
N CYS A 81 -35.20 -0.75 -2.35
CA CYS A 81 -36.02 -0.31 -1.21
C CYS A 81 -35.21 -0.17 0.07
N GLY A 82 -34.26 -1.09 0.33
CA GLY A 82 -33.38 -0.98 1.49
C GLY A 82 -32.40 0.18 1.40
N ILE A 83 -31.83 0.38 0.20
CA ILE A 83 -30.94 1.51 -0.09
C ILE A 83 -31.68 2.84 0.10
N GLY A 84 -32.84 2.98 -0.54
CA GLY A 84 -33.66 4.18 -0.41
C GLY A 84 -34.17 4.44 1.01
N TRP A 85 -34.52 3.40 1.76
CA TRP A 85 -34.88 3.52 3.17
C TRP A 85 -33.71 4.03 4.01
N GLY A 86 -32.48 3.52 3.73
CA GLY A 86 -31.28 3.98 4.43
C GLY A 86 -30.99 5.45 4.18
N MET A 87 -31.18 5.93 2.94
CA MET A 87 -31.02 7.35 2.61
C MET A 87 -32.06 8.23 3.30
N GLU A 88 -33.34 7.83 3.32
CA GLU A 88 -34.40 8.52 4.09
C GLU A 88 -34.07 8.57 5.59
N TYR A 89 -33.50 7.49 6.12
CA TYR A 89 -33.07 7.44 7.51
C TYR A 89 -31.94 8.43 7.79
N LEU A 90 -30.91 8.47 6.93
CA LEU A 90 -29.74 9.34 7.10
C LEU A 90 -30.14 10.83 7.02
N VAL A 91 -30.99 11.21 6.06
CA VAL A 91 -31.53 12.58 5.97
C VAL A 91 -32.41 12.89 7.19
N GLY A 92 -33.29 11.99 7.58
CA GLY A 92 -34.20 12.18 8.73
C GLY A 92 -33.48 12.32 10.07
N LYS A 93 -32.26 11.78 10.20
CA LYS A 93 -31.38 11.87 11.40
C LYS A 93 -30.35 13.00 11.30
N GLY A 94 -30.31 13.73 10.18
CA GLY A 94 -29.35 14.81 9.96
C GLY A 94 -27.91 14.34 9.84
N PHE A 95 -27.70 13.17 9.21
CA PHE A 95 -26.40 12.66 8.79
C PHE A 95 -26.09 13.03 7.34
N MET A 96 -27.13 13.41 6.61
CA MET A 96 -27.05 13.77 5.21
C MET A 96 -27.97 14.96 4.95
N ASP A 97 -27.48 15.95 4.22
CA ASP A 97 -28.27 17.08 3.77
C ASP A 97 -28.91 16.79 2.41
N GLY A 98 -30.04 17.41 2.12
CA GLY A 98 -30.68 17.36 0.82
C GLY A 98 -32.17 17.01 0.85
N CYS A 99 -32.79 17.13 -0.32
CA CYS A 99 -34.20 16.76 -0.53
C CYS A 99 -34.29 15.30 -1.00
N THR A 100 -34.96 14.43 -0.21
CA THR A 100 -35.09 13.02 -0.56
C THR A 100 -35.88 12.78 -1.84
N ASP A 101 -36.76 13.72 -2.26
CA ASP A 101 -37.48 13.62 -3.53
C ASP A 101 -36.55 13.74 -4.75
N GLU A 102 -35.47 14.53 -4.64
CA GLU A 102 -34.44 14.61 -5.70
C GLU A 102 -33.50 13.42 -5.66
N ILE A 103 -33.01 13.08 -4.44
CA ILE A 103 -32.03 12.01 -4.21
C ILE A 103 -32.56 10.66 -4.63
N LEU A 104 -33.83 10.34 -4.34
CA LEU A 104 -34.43 9.02 -4.51
C LEU A 104 -35.26 8.87 -5.78
N LYS A 105 -35.35 9.91 -6.60
CA LYS A 105 -36.18 9.91 -7.83
C LYS A 105 -35.89 8.74 -8.74
N ASP A 106 -34.64 8.43 -9.00
CA ASP A 106 -34.26 7.33 -9.89
C ASP A 106 -34.55 5.97 -9.25
N ILE A 107 -34.37 5.83 -7.95
CA ILE A 107 -34.73 4.62 -7.21
C ILE A 107 -36.25 4.40 -7.23
N ASP A 108 -37.03 5.43 -6.95
CA ASP A 108 -38.48 5.34 -6.97
C ASP A 108 -38.99 4.96 -8.36
N ASN A 109 -38.43 5.52 -9.45
CA ASN A 109 -38.74 5.16 -10.82
C ASN A 109 -38.42 3.68 -11.12
N LEU A 110 -37.24 3.19 -10.75
CA LEU A 110 -36.85 1.78 -10.93
C LEU A 110 -37.76 0.80 -10.17
N ILE A 111 -38.25 1.22 -9.00
CA ILE A 111 -39.24 0.42 -8.24
C ILE A 111 -40.59 0.36 -8.95
N MET A 112 -41.06 1.48 -9.52
CA MET A 112 -42.30 1.55 -10.27
C MET A 112 -42.30 0.72 -11.56
N GLU A 113 -41.13 0.43 -12.14
CA GLU A 113 -41.00 -0.47 -13.31
C GLU A 113 -41.42 -1.91 -12.99
N ARG A 114 -41.58 -2.28 -11.73
CA ARG A 114 -41.92 -3.63 -11.30
C ARG A 114 -43.39 -3.72 -10.88
N ASP A 115 -44.17 -4.53 -11.60
CA ASP A 115 -45.57 -4.72 -11.31
C ASP A 115 -45.78 -5.41 -9.95
N PRO A 116 -46.42 -4.76 -8.95
CA PRO A 116 -46.64 -5.32 -7.61
C PRO A 116 -47.41 -6.65 -7.60
N ARG A 117 -48.26 -6.89 -8.56
CA ARG A 117 -49.10 -8.11 -8.68
C ARG A 117 -48.26 -9.37 -8.92
N ARG A 118 -47.05 -9.22 -9.44
CA ARG A 118 -46.12 -10.33 -9.74
C ARG A 118 -45.31 -10.82 -8.60
N PHE A 119 -45.35 -10.15 -7.41
CA PHE A 119 -44.61 -10.62 -6.24
C PHE A 119 -45.33 -11.79 -5.55
N HIS A 120 -44.65 -12.93 -5.46
CA HIS A 120 -45.15 -14.12 -4.78
C HIS A 120 -44.65 -14.20 -3.31
N ASP A 121 -43.46 -13.68 -3.06
CA ASP A 121 -42.89 -13.55 -1.72
C ASP A 121 -43.52 -12.34 -1.02
N LEU A 122 -44.12 -12.54 0.13
CA LEU A 122 -44.75 -11.49 0.92
C LEU A 122 -43.88 -11.06 2.11
N SER A 123 -42.74 -11.71 2.34
CA SER A 123 -41.86 -11.44 3.47
C SER A 123 -41.38 -9.98 3.49
N PHE A 124 -40.91 -9.53 4.65
CA PHE A 124 -40.41 -8.18 4.82
C PHE A 124 -39.06 -7.96 4.12
N ARG A 125 -38.11 -8.89 4.30
CA ARG A 125 -36.75 -8.69 3.78
C ARG A 125 -36.66 -8.81 2.26
N LYS A 126 -37.27 -9.85 1.68
CA LYS A 126 -37.08 -10.22 0.26
C LYS A 126 -38.31 -9.96 -0.60
N GLY A 127 -39.47 -9.77 0.01
CA GLY A 127 -40.76 -9.72 -0.65
C GLY A 127 -41.46 -8.38 -0.59
N LEU A 128 -42.79 -8.46 -0.84
CA LEU A 128 -43.69 -7.32 -0.95
C LEU A 128 -43.75 -6.48 0.35
N GLY A 129 -43.64 -7.12 1.54
CA GLY A 129 -43.70 -6.41 2.81
C GLY A 129 -42.67 -5.28 2.93
N GLY A 130 -41.45 -5.49 2.46
CA GLY A 130 -40.42 -4.44 2.46
C GLY A 130 -40.70 -3.32 1.49
N ILE A 131 -41.27 -3.63 0.31
CA ILE A 131 -41.67 -2.63 -0.67
C ILE A 131 -42.78 -1.74 -0.10
N LEU A 132 -43.80 -2.33 0.52
CA LEU A 132 -44.86 -1.57 1.18
C LEU A 132 -44.30 -0.64 2.26
N TYR A 133 -43.37 -1.12 3.08
CA TYR A 133 -42.76 -0.29 4.13
C TYR A 133 -41.96 0.89 3.54
N TYR A 134 -41.15 0.64 2.50
CA TYR A 134 -40.45 1.71 1.82
C TYR A 134 -41.41 2.76 1.23
N VAL A 135 -42.45 2.34 0.51
CA VAL A 135 -43.45 3.24 -0.05
C VAL A 135 -44.13 4.08 1.03
N MET A 136 -44.47 3.49 2.19
CA MET A 136 -45.04 4.24 3.32
C MET A 136 -44.10 5.32 3.84
N ILE A 137 -42.81 5.01 3.99
CA ILE A 137 -41.79 5.97 4.42
C ILE A 137 -41.72 7.12 3.42
N ARG A 138 -41.58 6.80 2.12
CA ARG A 138 -41.52 7.80 1.06
C ARG A 138 -42.77 8.70 0.99
N LEU A 139 -43.95 8.11 1.13
CA LEU A 139 -45.20 8.87 1.17
C LEU A 139 -45.34 9.76 2.42
N SER A 140 -44.65 9.45 3.50
CA SER A 140 -44.70 10.18 4.76
C SER A 140 -43.61 11.24 4.92
N SER A 141 -42.57 11.22 4.08
CA SER A 141 -41.43 12.14 4.15
C SER A 141 -41.84 13.58 3.83
N PRO A 142 -41.18 14.59 4.42
CA PRO A 142 -41.40 16.00 4.08
C PRO A 142 -41.10 16.26 2.61
N ARG A 143 -41.87 17.12 1.95
CA ARG A 143 -41.73 17.47 0.53
C ARG A 143 -41.74 18.95 0.28
N GLU A 144 -41.03 19.35 -0.76
CA GLU A 144 -41.03 20.72 -1.25
C GLU A 144 -42.14 20.95 -2.31
N THR A 145 -42.69 19.88 -2.90
CA THR A 145 -43.74 19.93 -3.94
C THR A 145 -44.92 19.04 -3.55
N ASP A 146 -46.09 19.31 -4.14
CA ASP A 146 -47.28 18.46 -3.96
C ASP A 146 -47.23 17.14 -4.77
N ASN A 147 -46.18 16.94 -5.57
CA ASN A 147 -46.02 15.72 -6.37
C ASN A 147 -45.67 14.51 -5.49
N LEU A 148 -46.37 13.41 -5.73
CA LEU A 148 -46.06 12.14 -5.05
C LEU A 148 -44.83 11.47 -5.69
N PRO A 149 -43.99 10.74 -4.91
CA PRO A 149 -42.83 10.01 -5.46
C PRO A 149 -43.22 8.81 -6.32
N PHE A 150 -44.46 8.33 -6.20
CA PHE A 150 -45.03 7.25 -6.99
C PHE A 150 -46.27 7.70 -7.75
N ASP A 151 -46.43 7.19 -8.96
CA ASP A 151 -47.61 7.50 -9.75
C ASP A 151 -48.89 6.86 -9.15
N SER A 152 -50.06 7.42 -9.53
CA SER A 152 -51.36 6.99 -9.01
C SER A 152 -51.71 5.55 -9.40
N LEU A 153 -51.28 5.08 -10.57
CA LEU A 153 -51.55 3.73 -11.08
C LEU A 153 -50.75 2.69 -10.25
N TYR A 154 -49.48 2.98 -9.94
CA TYR A 154 -48.66 2.13 -9.12
C TYR A 154 -49.21 2.01 -7.70
N LEU A 155 -49.59 3.14 -7.09
CA LEU A 155 -50.18 3.18 -5.74
C LEU A 155 -51.51 2.43 -5.69
N GLN A 156 -52.35 2.57 -6.73
CA GLN A 156 -53.59 1.79 -6.84
C GLN A 156 -53.32 0.30 -6.96
N SER A 157 -52.34 -0.10 -7.78
CA SER A 157 -51.96 -1.51 -7.95
C SER A 157 -51.46 -2.12 -6.61
N LEU A 158 -50.67 -1.36 -5.82
CA LEU A 158 -50.27 -1.79 -4.49
C LEU A 158 -51.44 -1.96 -3.54
N ARG A 159 -52.40 -1.03 -3.57
CA ARG A 159 -53.65 -1.13 -2.76
C ARG A 159 -54.46 -2.39 -3.08
N GLU A 160 -54.64 -2.68 -4.38
CA GLU A 160 -55.36 -3.85 -4.86
C GLU A 160 -54.68 -5.13 -4.36
N VAL A 161 -53.35 -5.23 -4.54
CA VAL A 161 -52.54 -6.38 -4.09
C VAL A 161 -52.63 -6.61 -2.57
N VAL A 162 -52.59 -5.53 -1.80
CA VAL A 162 -52.71 -5.63 -0.33
C VAL A 162 -54.06 -6.14 0.14
N LEU A 163 -55.15 -5.79 -0.59
CA LEU A 163 -56.50 -6.25 -0.25
C LEU A 163 -56.79 -7.67 -0.75
N GLU A 164 -56.11 -8.15 -1.80
CA GLU A 164 -56.33 -9.47 -2.39
C GLU A 164 -55.44 -10.57 -1.80
N LYS A 165 -54.20 -10.25 -1.36
CA LYS A 165 -53.26 -11.26 -0.89
C LYS A 165 -53.45 -11.58 0.58
N ASP A 166 -53.22 -12.84 0.92
CA ASP A 166 -53.30 -13.33 2.30
C ASP A 166 -51.94 -13.21 3.02
N PHE A 167 -51.82 -12.22 3.91
CA PHE A 167 -50.67 -12.00 4.77
C PHE A 167 -50.73 -12.71 6.14
N SER A 168 -51.72 -13.56 6.38
CA SER A 168 -51.96 -14.22 7.67
C SER A 168 -50.77 -15.08 8.13
N LYS A 169 -49.93 -15.54 7.19
CA LYS A 169 -48.73 -16.33 7.50
C LYS A 169 -47.57 -15.44 7.98
N GLU A 170 -47.57 -14.16 7.63
CA GLU A 170 -46.56 -13.17 7.98
C GLU A 170 -47.01 -12.32 9.18
N LYS A 171 -47.09 -12.94 10.35
CA LYS A 171 -47.63 -12.30 11.58
C LYS A 171 -46.98 -10.96 11.93
N SER A 172 -45.71 -10.77 11.60
CA SER A 172 -44.97 -9.52 11.79
C SER A 172 -45.45 -8.41 10.89
N LEU A 173 -46.19 -8.67 9.80
CA LEU A 173 -46.67 -7.71 8.84
C LEU A 173 -48.10 -7.23 9.05
N SER A 174 -48.88 -7.87 9.95
CA SER A 174 -50.30 -7.55 10.11
C SER A 174 -50.57 -6.09 10.42
N PHE A 175 -49.80 -5.46 11.28
CA PHE A 175 -49.93 -4.04 11.59
C PHE A 175 -49.44 -3.14 10.41
N LEU A 176 -48.48 -3.60 9.62
CA LEU A 176 -47.92 -2.88 8.47
C LEU A 176 -48.97 -2.71 7.37
N ILE A 177 -49.84 -3.67 7.17
CA ILE A 177 -50.92 -3.62 6.19
C ILE A 177 -51.97 -2.57 6.54
N ASP A 178 -52.40 -2.54 7.82
CA ASP A 178 -53.37 -1.53 8.28
C ASP A 178 -52.75 -0.13 8.16
N ASP A 179 -51.48 0.01 8.57
CA ASP A 179 -50.76 1.27 8.46
C ASP A 179 -50.58 1.71 7.01
N PHE A 180 -50.33 0.79 6.10
CA PHE A 180 -50.16 1.11 4.67
C PHE A 180 -51.42 1.79 4.08
N ILE A 181 -52.60 1.22 4.38
CA ILE A 181 -53.86 1.83 3.93
C ILE A 181 -54.07 3.22 4.55
N LEU A 182 -53.79 3.37 5.86
CA LEU A 182 -53.88 4.68 6.52
C LEU A 182 -52.92 5.71 5.95
N VAL A 183 -51.71 5.30 5.56
CA VAL A 183 -50.74 6.20 4.91
C VAL A 183 -51.20 6.60 3.50
N LEU A 184 -51.65 5.64 2.71
CA LEU A 184 -52.23 5.93 1.38
C LEU A 184 -53.40 6.90 1.43
N ASP A 185 -54.27 6.79 2.44
CA ASP A 185 -55.39 7.69 2.69
C ASP A 185 -54.99 9.05 3.28
N GLY A 186 -53.69 9.28 3.52
CA GLY A 186 -53.19 10.51 4.18
C GLY A 186 -53.56 10.65 5.66
N LYS A 187 -54.03 9.60 6.31
CA LYS A 187 -54.52 9.57 7.72
C LYS A 187 -53.41 9.27 8.71
N LYS A 188 -52.24 8.75 8.26
CA LYS A 188 -51.09 8.40 9.11
C LYS A 188 -49.81 8.82 8.39
N LYS A 189 -48.79 9.23 9.18
CA LYS A 189 -47.43 9.42 8.72
C LYS A 189 -46.50 8.57 9.57
N ILE A 190 -45.49 7.97 8.94
CA ILE A 190 -44.46 7.19 9.62
C ILE A 190 -43.08 7.74 9.29
N LYS A 191 -42.11 7.48 10.17
CA LYS A 191 -40.72 7.88 9.97
C LYS A 191 -39.83 6.65 9.93
N PRO A 192 -38.71 6.69 9.20
CA PRO A 192 -37.75 5.60 9.25
C PRO A 192 -37.17 5.49 10.66
N ASP A 193 -37.27 4.27 11.24
CA ASP A 193 -36.80 3.98 12.60
C ASP A 193 -36.20 2.57 12.64
N LEU A 194 -34.96 2.47 13.16
CA LEU A 194 -34.23 1.21 13.24
C LEU A 194 -34.88 0.21 14.19
N SER A 195 -35.44 0.69 15.30
CA SER A 195 -36.11 -0.20 16.28
C SER A 195 -37.34 -0.87 15.67
N VAL A 196 -38.11 -0.13 14.88
CA VAL A 196 -39.26 -0.65 14.14
C VAL A 196 -38.78 -1.59 13.02
N LEU A 197 -37.73 -1.24 12.30
CA LEU A 197 -37.13 -2.07 11.27
C LEU A 197 -36.74 -3.44 11.82
N PHE A 198 -36.03 -3.50 12.95
CA PHE A 198 -35.60 -4.75 13.57
C PHE A 198 -36.75 -5.54 14.20
N GLN A 199 -37.78 -4.87 14.71
CA GLN A 199 -38.96 -5.51 15.23
C GLN A 199 -39.73 -6.28 14.13
N ILE A 200 -39.82 -5.71 12.93
CA ILE A 200 -40.52 -6.29 11.77
C ILE A 200 -39.68 -7.41 11.15
N SER A 201 -38.37 -7.16 11.00
CA SER A 201 -37.50 -7.99 10.14
C SER A 201 -37.18 -9.36 10.72
N LEU A 202 -37.33 -9.60 12.00
CA LEU A 202 -37.02 -10.82 12.77
C LEU A 202 -35.66 -11.46 12.37
N PRO A 203 -34.67 -11.51 13.24
CA PRO A 203 -33.34 -12.02 12.91
C PRO A 203 -33.37 -13.51 12.52
N GLU A 204 -32.81 -13.88 11.40
CA GLU A 204 -32.75 -15.28 10.92
C GLU A 204 -31.73 -16.14 11.69
N LYS A 205 -30.70 -15.61 12.24
CA LYS A 205 -29.72 -16.15 13.23
C LYS A 205 -28.70 -15.05 13.53
N SER A 206 -28.40 -14.76 14.79
CA SER A 206 -27.32 -13.83 15.15
C SER A 206 -25.96 -14.45 14.80
N SER A 207 -25.30 -13.94 13.79
CA SER A 207 -23.86 -14.07 13.63
C SER A 207 -23.16 -13.05 14.53
N THR A 208 -21.88 -13.24 14.76
CA THR A 208 -21.03 -12.35 15.56
C THR A 208 -19.94 -11.69 14.69
N ASP A 209 -20.13 -11.63 13.38
CA ASP A 209 -19.21 -11.01 12.43
C ASP A 209 -19.82 -9.70 11.92
N LEU A 210 -19.26 -8.56 12.36
CA LEU A 210 -19.73 -7.21 12.01
C LEU A 210 -19.70 -6.96 10.48
N LEU A 211 -18.75 -7.55 9.77
CA LEU A 211 -18.66 -7.43 8.32
C LEU A 211 -19.77 -8.20 7.58
N GLN A 212 -20.26 -9.30 8.16
CA GLN A 212 -21.28 -10.15 7.55
C GLN A 212 -22.69 -9.76 7.97
N ASP A 213 -22.91 -9.37 9.23
CA ASP A 213 -24.23 -9.06 9.78
C ASP A 213 -24.57 -7.57 9.80
N GLY A 214 -23.65 -6.74 9.33
CA GLY A 214 -23.87 -5.35 8.97
C GLY A 214 -24.67 -4.54 9.98
N LEU A 215 -25.88 -4.16 9.59
CA LEU A 215 -26.70 -3.21 10.32
C LEU A 215 -27.19 -3.71 11.68
N GLU A 216 -27.64 -4.96 11.77
CA GLU A 216 -28.29 -5.48 12.97
C GLU A 216 -27.30 -5.67 14.13
N TYR A 217 -26.17 -6.29 13.84
CA TYR A 217 -25.11 -6.49 14.82
C TYR A 217 -24.43 -5.14 15.17
N GLY A 218 -24.18 -4.29 14.18
CA GLY A 218 -23.66 -2.96 14.39
C GLY A 218 -24.56 -2.12 15.32
N TRP A 219 -25.89 -2.21 15.17
CA TRP A 219 -26.82 -1.51 16.04
C TRP A 219 -26.77 -2.01 17.48
N GLN A 220 -26.69 -3.32 17.71
CA GLN A 220 -26.54 -3.88 19.06
C GLN A 220 -25.27 -3.39 19.76
N ILE A 221 -24.18 -3.19 19.00
CA ILE A 221 -22.93 -2.61 19.48
C ILE A 221 -23.16 -1.16 19.92
N LEU A 222 -23.80 -0.36 19.08
CA LEU A 222 -24.07 1.06 19.36
C LEU A 222 -24.99 1.26 20.57
N GLU A 223 -26.03 0.41 20.73
CA GLU A 223 -26.93 0.43 21.89
C GLU A 223 -26.22 0.11 23.22
N SER A 224 -25.08 -0.58 23.18
CA SER A 224 -24.31 -0.83 24.42
C SER A 224 -23.76 0.45 25.04
N GLY A 225 -23.55 1.51 24.25
CA GLY A 225 -23.15 2.84 24.66
C GLY A 225 -21.81 2.96 25.40
N ASP A 226 -21.02 1.89 25.44
CA ASP A 226 -19.76 1.82 26.18
C ASP A 226 -18.60 2.31 25.26
N VAL A 227 -18.41 3.62 25.20
CA VAL A 227 -17.39 4.26 24.34
C VAL A 227 -15.99 3.73 24.63
N ASP A 228 -15.64 3.46 25.89
CA ASP A 228 -14.33 2.94 26.28
C ASP A 228 -14.03 1.54 25.68
N LYS A 229 -15.07 0.79 25.34
CA LYS A 229 -14.95 -0.50 24.65
C LYS A 229 -14.98 -0.38 23.13
N LEU A 230 -15.57 0.70 22.61
CA LEU A 230 -15.82 0.89 21.19
C LEU A 230 -14.72 1.70 20.51
N TYR A 231 -14.05 2.59 21.25
CA TYR A 231 -13.07 3.51 20.69
C TYR A 231 -11.81 3.58 21.56
N LYS A 232 -10.68 3.61 20.93
CA LYS A 232 -9.40 3.75 21.60
C LYS A 232 -8.49 4.67 20.78
N GLU A 233 -8.09 5.75 21.42
CA GLU A 233 -6.98 6.56 20.92
C GLU A 233 -5.66 5.91 21.33
N TYR A 234 -4.66 6.11 20.48
CA TYR A 234 -3.29 5.65 20.70
C TYR A 234 -2.34 6.84 20.79
N PRO A 235 -2.45 7.69 21.84
CA PRO A 235 -1.58 8.84 21.98
C PRO A 235 -0.12 8.38 22.06
N TRP A 236 0.76 9.13 21.41
CA TRP A 236 2.17 8.79 21.39
C TRP A 236 3.03 10.04 21.42
N GLY A 237 4.01 10.03 22.32
CA GLY A 237 5.24 10.75 22.16
C GLY A 237 5.23 12.24 22.46
N LYS A 238 6.00 12.93 21.63
CA LYS A 238 6.38 14.33 21.76
C LYS A 238 5.46 15.22 20.94
N ASP A 239 5.66 16.53 21.06
CA ASP A 239 4.93 17.54 20.25
C ASP A 239 5.21 17.45 18.75
N ARG A 240 6.26 16.69 18.34
CA ARG A 240 6.66 16.48 16.95
C ARG A 240 6.70 14.99 16.64
N ASN A 241 5.89 14.56 15.68
CA ASN A 241 5.80 13.15 15.29
C ASN A 241 6.30 12.93 13.87
N TYR A 242 7.03 11.84 13.69
CA TYR A 242 7.54 11.41 12.40
C TYR A 242 6.98 10.02 12.09
N TYR A 243 6.09 9.95 11.11
CA TYR A 243 5.44 8.73 10.64
C TYR A 243 6.14 8.23 9.37
N LEU A 244 6.88 7.15 9.46
CA LEU A 244 7.54 6.51 8.32
C LEU A 244 6.63 5.39 7.80
N ILE A 245 6.04 5.58 6.63
CA ILE A 245 4.99 4.72 6.08
C ILE A 245 5.53 3.88 4.94
N ASN A 246 5.42 2.56 5.08
CA ASN A 246 5.87 1.56 4.11
C ASN A 246 4.75 0.56 3.84
N GLU A 247 4.86 -0.19 2.74
CA GLU A 247 4.07 -1.40 2.53
C GLU A 247 4.88 -2.64 2.86
N GLU A 248 4.17 -3.68 3.32
CA GLU A 248 4.80 -5.00 3.45
C GLU A 248 5.15 -5.53 2.06
N SER A 249 6.41 -5.86 1.87
CA SER A 249 6.92 -6.44 0.64
C SER A 249 8.08 -7.39 0.94
N GLU A 250 8.35 -8.32 0.05
CA GLU A 250 9.54 -9.17 0.16
C GLU A 250 10.84 -8.33 0.19
N SER A 251 10.80 -7.11 -0.40
CA SER A 251 11.91 -6.15 -0.35
C SER A 251 12.21 -5.64 1.06
N ALA A 252 11.30 -5.82 2.03
CA ALA A 252 11.56 -5.47 3.43
C ALA A 252 12.74 -6.27 4.02
N ASN A 253 13.01 -7.46 3.49
CA ASN A 253 14.16 -8.26 3.88
C ASN A 253 15.49 -7.82 3.23
N TYR A 254 15.44 -6.86 2.30
CA TYR A 254 16.58 -6.35 1.51
C TYR A 254 16.79 -4.83 1.74
N GLY A 255 16.71 -4.05 0.66
CA GLY A 255 17.01 -2.62 0.65
C GLY A 255 16.12 -1.77 1.55
N ILE A 256 14.80 -2.01 1.59
CA ILE A 256 13.88 -1.23 2.42
C ILE A 256 14.14 -1.48 3.91
N GLY A 257 14.40 -2.73 4.33
CA GLY A 257 14.77 -3.03 5.72
C GLY A 257 16.07 -2.33 6.16
N THR A 258 17.05 -2.25 5.25
CA THR A 258 18.27 -1.49 5.48
C THR A 258 17.97 0.00 5.66
N TYR A 259 17.11 0.56 4.82
CA TYR A 259 16.68 1.96 4.94
C TYR A 259 15.94 2.26 6.25
N LEU A 260 15.03 1.39 6.69
CA LEU A 260 14.34 1.56 7.97
C LEU A 260 15.33 1.64 9.14
N ASN A 261 16.37 0.79 9.14
CA ASN A 261 17.42 0.83 10.15
C ASN A 261 18.22 2.14 10.12
N GLN A 262 18.48 2.69 8.91
CA GLN A 262 19.11 4.01 8.76
C GLN A 262 18.23 5.11 9.35
N MET A 263 16.94 5.07 9.08
CA MET A 263 15.99 6.05 9.62
C MET A 263 15.90 5.98 11.15
N ILE A 264 15.85 4.77 11.72
CA ILE A 264 15.89 4.58 13.18
C ILE A 264 17.16 5.21 13.76
N GLU A 265 18.32 4.97 13.15
CA GLU A 265 19.59 5.55 13.60
C GLU A 265 19.61 7.08 13.48
N ALA A 266 19.15 7.62 12.35
CA ALA A 266 19.08 9.07 12.13
C ALA A 266 18.14 9.78 13.12
N MET A 267 17.08 9.10 13.56
CA MET A 267 16.05 9.68 14.43
C MET A 267 16.35 9.53 15.94
N LYS A 268 17.34 8.71 16.34
CA LYS A 268 17.64 8.43 17.76
C LYS A 268 17.86 9.67 18.64
N GLU A 269 18.48 10.71 18.09
CA GLU A 269 18.82 11.94 18.80
C GLU A 269 18.02 13.14 18.29
N SER A 270 16.86 12.89 17.68
CA SER A 270 15.98 13.94 17.20
C SER A 270 14.90 14.30 18.23
N ASP A 271 14.29 15.48 18.06
CA ASP A 271 13.14 15.91 18.86
C ASP A 271 11.83 15.25 18.41
N TYR A 272 11.89 14.39 17.40
CA TYR A 272 10.72 13.68 16.87
C TYR A 272 10.49 12.34 17.56
N SER A 273 9.25 11.98 17.76
CA SER A 273 8.82 10.60 18.07
C SER A 273 8.67 9.82 16.78
N LEU A 274 9.46 8.77 16.61
CA LEU A 274 9.41 7.95 15.38
C LEU A 274 8.35 6.85 15.49
N THR A 275 7.45 6.83 14.53
CA THR A 275 6.49 5.74 14.31
C THR A 275 6.72 5.13 12.93
N ILE A 276 6.89 3.82 12.86
CA ILE A 276 7.01 3.07 11.60
C ILE A 276 5.69 2.37 11.35
N ILE A 277 5.04 2.72 10.24
CA ILE A 277 3.76 2.14 9.83
C ILE A 277 3.99 1.20 8.65
N THR A 278 3.60 -0.06 8.82
CA THR A 278 3.61 -1.06 7.75
C THR A 278 2.19 -1.32 7.28
N LEU A 279 1.91 -0.91 6.06
CA LEU A 279 0.62 -1.12 5.39
C LEU A 279 0.54 -2.50 4.75
N ARG A 280 -0.68 -3.01 4.56
CA ARG A 280 -0.99 -4.32 3.98
C ARG A 280 -0.25 -5.47 4.68
N SER A 281 -0.07 -5.33 5.99
CA SER A 281 0.66 -6.32 6.78
C SER A 281 -0.04 -7.66 6.83
N SER A 282 0.70 -8.74 6.58
CA SER A 282 0.24 -10.11 6.73
C SER A 282 0.14 -10.56 8.20
N LYS A 283 0.69 -9.76 9.12
CA LYS A 283 0.71 -10.08 10.56
C LYS A 283 -0.62 -9.86 11.26
N THR A 284 -1.53 -9.12 10.64
CA THR A 284 -2.84 -8.79 11.23
C THR A 284 -3.90 -8.59 10.16
N SER A 285 -5.16 -8.74 10.54
CA SER A 285 -6.34 -8.36 9.73
C SER A 285 -6.98 -7.04 10.18
N SER A 286 -6.37 -6.35 11.14
CA SER A 286 -6.79 -5.06 11.68
C SER A 286 -5.59 -4.15 11.89
N LEU A 287 -5.48 -3.50 13.04
CA LEU A 287 -4.35 -2.67 13.44
C LEU A 287 -3.65 -3.28 14.67
N VAL A 288 -2.31 -3.36 14.64
CA VAL A 288 -1.50 -3.83 15.77
C VAL A 288 -0.37 -2.85 16.04
N ILE A 289 -0.21 -2.47 17.30
CA ILE A 289 0.82 -1.53 17.77
C ILE A 289 1.78 -2.26 18.69
N GLU A 290 3.08 -2.10 18.42
CA GLU A 290 4.18 -2.58 19.25
C GLU A 290 5.17 -1.45 19.50
N GLU A 291 5.75 -1.41 20.69
CA GLU A 291 6.77 -0.43 21.06
C GLU A 291 8.08 -1.14 21.39
N LYS A 292 9.15 -0.76 20.70
CA LYS A 292 10.49 -1.34 20.88
C LYS A 292 11.55 -0.24 20.77
N LEU A 293 12.44 -0.13 21.74
CA LEU A 293 13.61 0.77 21.69
C LEU A 293 13.24 2.24 21.38
N ASN A 294 12.18 2.76 21.99
CA ASN A 294 11.64 4.11 21.74
C ASN A 294 11.17 4.37 20.30
N VAL A 295 10.86 3.33 19.56
CA VAL A 295 10.21 3.38 18.25
C VAL A 295 8.87 2.67 18.35
N ARG A 296 7.84 3.28 17.79
CA ARG A 296 6.53 2.68 17.67
C ARG A 296 6.39 2.00 16.32
N TYR A 297 5.93 0.76 16.32
CA TYR A 297 5.66 -0.03 15.12
C TYR A 297 4.16 -0.27 15.02
N ILE A 298 3.58 0.13 13.90
CA ILE A 298 2.16 -0.06 13.62
C ILE A 298 2.03 -0.92 12.37
N ASN A 299 1.32 -2.04 12.50
CA ASN A 299 0.98 -2.89 11.38
C ASN A 299 -0.51 -2.71 11.08
N ILE A 300 -0.83 -2.26 9.87
CA ILE A 300 -2.20 -2.16 9.34
C ILE A 300 -2.39 -3.29 8.34
N GLY A 301 -3.43 -4.10 8.54
CA GLY A 301 -3.68 -5.31 7.78
C GLY A 301 -4.00 -5.04 6.30
N SER A 302 -3.92 -6.11 5.51
CA SER A 302 -4.44 -6.12 4.14
C SER A 302 -5.94 -6.40 4.14
N THR A 303 -6.61 -6.06 3.03
CA THR A 303 -8.03 -6.35 2.83
C THR A 303 -8.26 -7.83 2.48
N ARG A 304 -9.49 -8.33 2.68
CA ARG A 304 -9.91 -9.66 2.20
C ARG A 304 -9.95 -9.73 0.66
N CYS A 305 -10.24 -8.60 0.00
CA CYS A 305 -10.23 -8.50 -1.46
C CYS A 305 -8.80 -8.52 -1.99
N LYS A 306 -8.56 -9.34 -3.01
CA LYS A 306 -7.27 -9.37 -3.70
C LYS A 306 -7.24 -8.31 -4.79
N MET A 307 -6.14 -7.60 -4.92
CA MET A 307 -5.92 -6.52 -5.90
C MET A 307 -6.16 -6.95 -7.36
N ASN A 308 -5.97 -8.21 -7.71
CA ASN A 308 -6.22 -8.73 -9.05
C ASN A 308 -7.72 -8.84 -9.44
N VAL A 309 -8.63 -8.69 -8.48
CA VAL A 309 -10.09 -8.72 -8.72
C VAL A 309 -10.64 -7.35 -9.11
N MET A 310 -9.90 -6.28 -8.82
CA MET A 310 -10.28 -4.89 -9.04
C MET A 310 -9.15 -4.14 -9.76
N ASN A 311 -9.49 -3.05 -10.47
CA ASN A 311 -8.48 -2.12 -10.98
C ASN A 311 -7.60 -1.63 -9.80
N TRP A 312 -6.27 -1.72 -9.94
CA TRP A 312 -5.32 -1.40 -8.89
C TRP A 312 -5.46 0.05 -8.37
N ILE A 313 -5.81 1.02 -9.24
CA ILE A 313 -6.03 2.41 -8.82
C ILE A 313 -7.21 2.48 -7.85
N LYS A 314 -8.36 1.90 -8.22
CA LYS A 314 -9.57 1.88 -7.37
C LYS A 314 -9.34 1.08 -6.08
N TYR A 315 -8.51 0.02 -6.14
CA TYR A 315 -8.12 -0.74 -4.95
C TYR A 315 -7.36 0.13 -3.95
N PHE A 316 -6.33 0.85 -4.40
CA PHE A 316 -5.52 1.71 -3.51
C PHE A 316 -6.31 2.92 -3.00
N GLU A 317 -7.14 3.54 -3.82
CA GLU A 317 -8.06 4.60 -3.41
C GLU A 317 -8.89 4.16 -2.19
N ARG A 318 -9.59 3.02 -2.30
CA ARG A 318 -10.42 2.47 -1.21
C ARG A 318 -9.59 2.07 0.01
N TYR A 319 -8.45 1.43 -0.19
CA TYR A 319 -7.58 0.99 0.90
C TYR A 319 -7.00 2.18 1.68
N TYR A 320 -6.48 3.19 0.98
CA TYR A 320 -5.88 4.34 1.65
C TYR A 320 -6.91 5.22 2.35
N ARG A 321 -8.13 5.30 1.86
CA ARG A 321 -9.25 5.91 2.58
C ARG A 321 -9.43 5.24 3.95
N SER A 322 -9.50 3.92 3.99
CA SER A 322 -9.57 3.15 5.24
C SER A 322 -8.36 3.41 6.15
N VAL A 323 -7.16 3.53 5.58
CA VAL A 323 -5.95 3.88 6.34
C VAL A 323 -6.06 5.26 6.99
N ILE A 324 -6.60 6.26 6.29
CA ILE A 324 -6.82 7.62 6.87
C ILE A 324 -7.74 7.55 8.10
N VAL A 325 -8.84 6.81 8.01
CA VAL A 325 -9.73 6.61 9.18
C VAL A 325 -9.00 5.96 10.35
N LEU A 326 -8.18 4.95 10.11
CA LEU A 326 -7.39 4.32 11.18
C LEU A 326 -6.31 5.26 11.72
N LEU A 327 -5.71 6.12 10.88
CA LEU A 327 -4.74 7.12 11.34
C LEU A 327 -5.35 8.16 12.27
N SER A 328 -6.64 8.45 12.20
CA SER A 328 -7.32 9.38 13.11
C SER A 328 -7.25 8.96 14.59
N THR A 329 -7.03 7.66 14.85
CA THR A 329 -6.85 7.13 16.21
C THR A 329 -5.40 7.21 16.69
N ILE A 330 -4.45 7.57 15.81
CA ILE A 330 -3.00 7.50 16.02
C ILE A 330 -2.36 8.89 15.99
N ALA A 331 -2.72 9.71 15.02
CA ALA A 331 -2.13 11.01 14.73
C ALA A 331 -3.12 12.14 15.03
N ALA A 332 -2.71 13.11 15.83
CA ALA A 332 -3.54 14.28 16.11
C ALA A 332 -3.53 15.27 14.94
N GLU A 333 -4.70 15.76 14.54
CA GLU A 333 -4.87 16.67 13.40
C GLU A 333 -4.15 18.02 13.59
N ASN A 334 -4.15 18.53 14.83
CA ASN A 334 -3.61 19.85 15.18
C ASN A 334 -2.11 19.85 15.49
N GLN A 335 -1.38 18.79 15.15
CA GLN A 335 0.06 18.67 15.38
C GLN A 335 0.85 18.80 14.08
N ASN A 336 2.08 19.34 14.19
CA ASN A 336 3.04 19.35 13.08
C ASN A 336 3.62 17.96 12.86
N ASN A 337 2.88 17.08 12.18
CA ASN A 337 3.32 15.74 11.84
C ASN A 337 4.15 15.74 10.55
N ILE A 338 5.10 14.83 10.46
CA ILE A 338 5.76 14.49 9.20
C ILE A 338 5.29 13.11 8.77
N PHE A 339 4.66 13.01 7.62
CA PHE A 339 4.31 11.74 6.98
C PHE A 339 5.30 11.45 5.87
N HIS A 340 6.16 10.46 6.07
CA HIS A 340 7.18 10.07 5.13
C HIS A 340 6.79 8.79 4.41
N LEU A 341 6.50 8.90 3.12
CA LEU A 341 5.98 7.85 2.27
C LEU A 341 7.10 7.22 1.44
N ASN A 342 7.18 5.89 1.41
CA ASN A 342 8.27 5.16 0.75
C ASN A 342 7.87 4.43 -0.55
N ASN A 343 6.62 4.57 -0.99
CA ASN A 343 6.11 3.91 -2.19
C ASN A 343 5.47 4.92 -3.15
N MET A 344 5.71 4.75 -4.45
CA MET A 344 5.30 5.71 -5.48
C MET A 344 3.79 5.68 -5.82
N HIS A 345 3.06 4.65 -5.40
CA HIS A 345 1.63 4.52 -5.65
C HIS A 345 0.72 5.05 -4.51
N MET A 346 1.30 5.77 -3.54
CA MET A 346 0.60 6.33 -2.38
C MET A 346 -0.08 7.70 -2.64
N LYS A 347 -0.52 7.95 -3.89
CA LYS A 347 -1.16 9.24 -4.27
C LYS A 347 -2.39 9.54 -3.42
N ASP A 348 -3.29 8.58 -3.30
CA ASP A 348 -4.57 8.78 -2.62
C ASP A 348 -4.38 8.87 -1.10
N LEU A 349 -3.37 8.18 -0.54
CA LEU A 349 -2.95 8.38 0.83
C LEU A 349 -2.42 9.81 1.05
N ALA A 350 -1.54 10.29 0.15
CA ALA A 350 -0.99 11.65 0.26
C ALA A 350 -2.08 12.72 0.14
N LEU A 351 -3.08 12.51 -0.73
CA LEU A 351 -4.23 13.41 -0.85
C LEU A 351 -5.02 13.46 0.46
N GLY A 352 -5.45 12.31 0.98
CA GLY A 352 -6.19 12.24 2.23
C GLY A 352 -5.40 12.78 3.43
N LEU A 353 -4.08 12.59 3.46
CA LEU A 353 -3.23 13.20 4.50
C LEU A 353 -3.22 14.73 4.41
N LYS A 354 -3.17 15.32 3.20
CA LYS A 354 -3.22 16.78 3.05
C LYS A 354 -4.57 17.38 3.45
N GLU A 355 -5.64 16.70 3.15
CA GLU A 355 -7.01 17.14 3.46
C GLU A 355 -7.28 17.09 4.97
N ASN A 356 -6.86 16.03 5.63
CA ASN A 356 -7.20 15.76 7.02
C ASN A 356 -6.12 16.22 8.03
N TYR A 357 -4.86 16.44 7.58
CA TYR A 357 -3.74 16.90 8.41
C TYR A 357 -3.06 18.12 7.78
N PRO A 358 -3.75 19.28 7.65
CA PRO A 358 -3.27 20.42 6.86
C PRO A 358 -1.99 21.08 7.42
N LEU A 359 -1.67 20.87 8.71
CA LEU A 359 -0.43 21.37 9.33
C LEU A 359 0.76 20.44 9.14
N SER A 360 0.57 19.29 8.50
CA SER A 360 1.58 18.26 8.37
C SER A 360 2.37 18.37 7.08
N GLU A 361 3.63 17.94 7.12
CA GLU A 361 4.51 17.86 5.96
C GLU A 361 4.50 16.44 5.37
N ILE A 362 4.35 16.32 4.05
CA ILE A 362 4.43 15.05 3.33
C ILE A 362 5.77 14.96 2.62
N ILE A 363 6.56 13.96 3.00
CA ILE A 363 7.86 13.65 2.39
C ILE A 363 7.75 12.32 1.63
N CYS A 364 8.42 12.21 0.49
CA CYS A 364 8.55 10.94 -0.23
C CYS A 364 10.02 10.64 -0.49
N THR A 365 10.46 9.40 -0.18
CA THR A 365 11.75 8.89 -0.69
C THR A 365 11.51 8.01 -1.90
N VAL A 366 12.20 8.36 -3.00
CA VAL A 366 12.11 7.61 -4.26
C VAL A 366 13.16 6.51 -4.28
N HIS A 367 12.78 5.33 -3.77
CA HIS A 367 13.64 4.15 -3.75
C HIS A 367 13.75 3.47 -5.12
N TYR A 368 12.68 3.54 -5.92
CA TYR A 368 12.57 3.01 -7.27
C TYR A 368 11.42 3.69 -8.01
N MET A 369 11.39 3.53 -9.32
CA MET A 369 10.29 3.99 -10.17
C MET A 369 9.77 2.80 -10.98
N ASP A 370 8.51 2.39 -10.76
CA ASP A 370 7.90 1.21 -11.36
C ASP A 370 7.97 1.21 -12.89
N TRP A 371 7.74 2.36 -13.51
CA TRP A 371 7.85 2.49 -14.97
C TRP A 371 9.28 2.31 -15.50
N LYS A 372 10.33 2.69 -14.74
CA LYS A 372 11.72 2.40 -15.11
C LYS A 372 12.05 0.92 -14.98
N LEU A 373 11.54 0.24 -13.94
CA LEU A 373 11.72 -1.20 -13.77
C LEU A 373 11.12 -1.95 -14.97
N GLN A 374 9.90 -1.57 -15.40
CA GLN A 374 9.23 -2.17 -16.56
C GLN A 374 10.00 -1.93 -17.87
N LEU A 375 10.71 -0.83 -18.00
CA LEU A 375 11.53 -0.50 -19.16
C LEU A 375 12.96 -1.09 -19.08
N LEU A 376 13.31 -1.77 -17.99
CA LEU A 376 14.66 -2.23 -17.70
C LEU A 376 15.72 -1.11 -17.83
N GLY A 377 15.32 0.13 -17.50
CA GLY A 377 16.17 1.32 -17.63
C GLY A 377 16.36 1.84 -19.06
N ASP A 378 15.72 1.28 -20.07
CA ASP A 378 15.89 1.65 -21.49
C ASP A 378 15.40 3.09 -21.75
N ARG A 379 16.34 4.03 -21.90
CA ARG A 379 16.07 5.45 -22.13
C ARG A 379 15.39 5.70 -23.47
N ARG A 380 15.69 4.95 -24.52
CA ARG A 380 15.10 5.13 -25.85
C ARG A 380 13.62 4.80 -25.85
N LYS A 381 13.25 3.71 -25.13
CA LYS A 381 11.84 3.37 -24.94
C LYS A 381 11.11 4.43 -24.13
N LEU A 382 11.75 4.98 -23.10
CA LEU A 382 11.17 6.08 -22.32
C LEU A 382 10.93 7.32 -23.20
N ASP A 383 11.93 7.75 -23.99
CA ASP A 383 11.82 8.90 -24.88
C ASP A 383 10.71 8.68 -25.94
N TYR A 384 10.58 7.44 -26.43
CA TYR A 384 9.47 7.07 -27.32
C TYR A 384 8.12 7.25 -26.63
N ILE A 385 7.95 6.71 -25.41
CA ILE A 385 6.70 6.78 -24.63
C ILE A 385 6.31 8.23 -24.32
N LEU A 386 7.28 9.05 -23.94
CA LEU A 386 7.04 10.47 -23.66
C LEU A 386 6.52 11.23 -24.88
N ASN A 387 6.98 10.86 -26.09
CA ASN A 387 6.49 11.43 -27.34
C ASN A 387 5.22 10.76 -27.87
N HIS A 388 4.86 9.57 -27.42
CA HIS A 388 3.70 8.78 -27.86
C HIS A 388 2.88 8.23 -26.68
N PRO A 389 2.33 9.08 -25.79
CA PRO A 389 1.72 8.65 -24.52
C PRO A 389 0.47 7.78 -24.69
N ASN A 390 -0.14 7.81 -25.86
CA ASN A 390 -1.35 7.06 -26.19
C ASN A 390 -1.09 5.73 -26.93
N ASP A 391 0.19 5.36 -27.13
CA ASP A 391 0.50 4.07 -27.77
C ASP A 391 -0.03 2.92 -26.90
N ARG A 392 -0.83 2.05 -27.52
CA ARG A 392 -1.50 0.93 -26.83
C ARG A 392 -0.51 -0.05 -26.19
N ASN A 393 0.68 -0.23 -26.77
CA ASN A 393 1.69 -1.13 -26.26
C ASN A 393 2.33 -0.65 -24.95
N PHE A 394 2.29 0.65 -24.69
CA PHE A 394 2.92 1.29 -23.53
C PHE A 394 1.93 2.03 -22.63
N LYS A 395 0.61 1.89 -22.88
CA LYS A 395 -0.43 2.60 -22.15
C LYS A 395 -0.36 2.40 -20.64
N SER A 396 -0.08 1.17 -20.19
CA SER A 396 0.06 0.87 -18.75
C SER A 396 1.22 1.63 -18.11
N ILE A 397 2.37 1.72 -18.81
CA ILE A 397 3.54 2.44 -18.32
C ILE A 397 3.26 3.94 -18.28
N SER A 398 2.61 4.49 -19.31
CA SER A 398 2.20 5.89 -19.34
C SER A 398 1.27 6.26 -18.18
N ILE A 399 0.30 5.40 -17.85
CA ILE A 399 -0.60 5.60 -16.71
C ILE A 399 0.19 5.63 -15.40
N VAL A 400 1.07 4.65 -15.17
CA VAL A 400 1.89 4.59 -13.95
C VAL A 400 2.77 5.85 -13.83
N LEU A 401 3.40 6.28 -14.92
CA LEU A 401 4.22 7.49 -14.94
C LEU A 401 3.40 8.74 -14.55
N GLU A 402 2.21 8.90 -15.11
CA GLU A 402 1.34 10.06 -14.81
C GLU A 402 0.80 10.02 -13.36
N GLU A 403 0.42 8.85 -12.84
CA GLU A 403 0.03 8.72 -11.44
C GLU A 403 1.19 9.02 -10.48
N ASN A 404 2.42 8.56 -10.80
CA ASN A 404 3.61 8.91 -10.04
C ASN A 404 3.90 10.43 -10.07
N LYS A 405 3.74 11.10 -11.23
CA LYS A 405 3.88 12.56 -11.33
C LYS A 405 2.86 13.30 -10.46
N LYS A 406 1.59 12.85 -10.45
CA LYS A 406 0.54 13.42 -9.60
C LYS A 406 0.91 13.26 -8.12
N PHE A 407 1.31 12.06 -7.71
CA PHE A 407 1.76 11.79 -6.34
C PHE A 407 2.91 12.71 -5.90
N LEU A 408 3.99 12.77 -6.68
CA LEU A 408 5.16 13.59 -6.37
C LEU A 408 4.83 15.09 -6.28
N LYS A 409 3.84 15.57 -7.02
CA LYS A 409 3.35 16.95 -6.92
C LYS A 409 2.65 17.23 -5.58
N LEU A 410 2.00 16.23 -4.98
CA LEU A 410 1.36 16.35 -3.67
C LEU A 410 2.38 16.43 -2.53
N CYS A 411 3.52 15.73 -2.63
CA CYS A 411 4.54 15.77 -1.58
C CYS A 411 5.13 17.17 -1.39
N ASP A 412 5.48 17.56 -0.19
CA ASP A 412 6.13 18.84 0.10
C ASP A 412 7.64 18.77 -0.16
N LYS A 413 8.25 17.63 0.16
CA LYS A 413 9.64 17.29 -0.19
C LYS A 413 9.73 15.93 -0.85
N VAL A 414 10.65 15.79 -1.81
CA VAL A 414 10.96 14.53 -2.47
C VAL A 414 12.44 14.22 -2.30
N ILE A 415 12.76 13.10 -1.67
CA ILE A 415 14.13 12.66 -1.45
C ILE A 415 14.58 11.81 -2.64
N ALA A 416 15.61 12.29 -3.32
CA ALA A 416 16.35 11.55 -4.33
C ALA A 416 17.53 10.82 -3.68
N VAL A 417 17.69 9.52 -3.98
CA VAL A 417 18.72 8.66 -3.39
C VAL A 417 20.03 8.67 -4.18
N SER A 418 20.00 9.17 -5.42
CA SER A 418 21.15 9.34 -6.32
C SER A 418 20.99 10.61 -7.16
N GLN A 419 22.10 11.12 -7.73
CA GLN A 419 22.05 12.23 -8.68
C GLN A 419 21.28 11.82 -9.95
N HIS A 420 21.36 10.54 -10.32
CA HIS A 420 20.60 10.00 -11.43
C HIS A 420 19.08 10.10 -11.17
N SER A 421 18.62 9.71 -9.97
CA SER A 421 17.19 9.86 -9.61
C SER A 421 16.79 11.32 -9.50
N PHE A 422 17.65 12.20 -8.96
CA PHE A 422 17.42 13.64 -8.94
C PHE A 422 17.17 14.21 -10.35
N ASN A 423 18.04 13.89 -11.30
CA ASN A 423 17.91 14.35 -12.70
C ASN A 423 16.61 13.81 -13.32
N THR A 424 16.27 12.55 -13.09
CA THR A 424 15.00 11.97 -13.58
C THR A 424 13.76 12.68 -13.00
N LEU A 425 13.78 13.03 -11.72
CA LEU A 425 12.68 13.76 -11.08
C LEU A 425 12.49 15.15 -11.68
N VAL A 426 13.58 15.83 -12.06
CA VAL A 426 13.53 17.13 -12.75
C VAL A 426 13.08 16.97 -14.20
N GLU A 427 13.76 16.13 -14.99
CA GLU A 427 13.63 16.08 -16.44
C GLU A 427 12.39 15.33 -16.92
N VAL A 428 12.05 14.22 -16.25
CA VAL A 428 10.94 13.34 -16.65
C VAL A 428 9.69 13.62 -15.83
N CYS A 429 9.83 13.77 -14.50
CA CYS A 429 8.67 14.02 -13.64
C CYS A 429 8.29 15.51 -13.56
N GLY A 430 9.14 16.43 -14.04
CA GLY A 430 8.87 17.87 -14.10
C GLY A 430 8.80 18.54 -12.73
N LEU A 431 9.52 18.01 -11.72
CA LEU A 431 9.54 18.62 -10.40
C LEU A 431 10.53 19.81 -10.34
N PRO A 432 10.17 20.87 -9.63
CA PRO A 432 11.12 21.96 -9.39
C PRO A 432 12.26 21.49 -8.48
N LYS A 433 13.49 21.91 -8.78
CA LYS A 433 14.69 21.53 -8.01
C LYS A 433 14.58 21.86 -6.51
N SER A 434 13.87 22.94 -6.16
CA SER A 434 13.64 23.37 -4.78
C SER A 434 12.84 22.35 -3.95
N LYS A 435 12.07 21.48 -4.60
CA LYS A 435 11.27 20.43 -3.97
C LYS A 435 12.05 19.13 -3.74
N ILE A 436 13.17 18.97 -4.43
CA ILE A 436 13.96 17.74 -4.41
C ILE A 436 15.14 17.90 -3.47
N VAL A 437 15.27 16.99 -2.53
CA VAL A 437 16.40 16.92 -1.59
C VAL A 437 17.24 15.70 -1.93
N PHE A 438 18.50 15.91 -2.31
CA PHE A 438 19.42 14.81 -2.50
C PHE A 438 19.99 14.37 -1.14
N VAL A 439 19.75 13.10 -0.77
CA VAL A 439 20.30 12.49 0.44
C VAL A 439 21.04 11.21 0.08
N ARG A 440 22.37 11.26 0.23
CA ARG A 440 23.18 10.07 0.02
C ARG A 440 22.93 9.07 1.15
N HIS A 441 22.57 7.86 0.78
CA HIS A 441 22.36 6.78 1.74
C HIS A 441 23.69 6.24 2.26
N GLY A 442 23.67 5.65 3.46
CA GLY A 442 24.80 5.03 4.10
C GLY A 442 24.38 3.81 4.90
N ILE A 443 25.29 2.96 5.26
CA ILE A 443 25.03 1.80 6.11
C ILE A 443 26.00 1.79 7.30
N LYS A 444 25.59 1.13 8.39
CA LYS A 444 26.46 0.96 9.55
C LYS A 444 27.71 0.16 9.17
N ASP A 445 28.86 0.66 9.58
CA ASP A 445 30.11 -0.06 9.37
C ASP A 445 30.19 -1.29 10.26
N GLU A 446 30.11 -2.46 9.64
CA GLU A 446 30.20 -3.78 10.29
C GLU A 446 31.45 -4.54 9.83
N TYR A 447 32.41 -3.85 9.18
CA TYR A 447 33.65 -4.46 8.72
C TYR A 447 34.46 -5.07 9.86
N LYS A 448 34.95 -6.28 9.61
CA LYS A 448 35.88 -6.99 10.51
C LYS A 448 37.14 -7.32 9.74
N THR A 449 38.28 -6.90 10.30
CA THR A 449 39.57 -7.35 9.79
C THR A 449 39.73 -8.83 10.11
N MET A 450 40.03 -9.63 9.10
CA MET A 450 40.24 -11.08 9.25
C MET A 450 41.68 -11.46 8.88
N SER A 451 42.27 -12.36 9.66
CA SER A 451 43.53 -12.98 9.32
C SER A 451 43.43 -13.91 8.11
N GLN A 452 44.55 -14.26 7.49
CA GLN A 452 44.56 -15.22 6.39
C GLN A 452 44.09 -16.61 6.85
N GLU A 453 44.32 -16.99 8.08
CA GLU A 453 43.86 -18.26 8.67
C GLU A 453 42.32 -18.27 8.78
N GLU A 454 41.74 -17.19 9.29
CA GLU A 454 40.27 -17.03 9.35
C GLU A 454 39.62 -17.08 7.97
N LYS A 455 40.17 -16.34 6.99
CA LYS A 455 39.71 -16.40 5.60
C LYS A 455 39.83 -17.81 5.02
N GLY A 456 40.92 -18.49 5.27
CA GLY A 456 41.10 -19.89 4.86
C GLY A 456 40.08 -20.85 5.51
N SER A 457 39.73 -20.59 6.78
CA SER A 457 38.70 -21.36 7.48
C SER A 457 37.30 -21.13 6.84
N ILE A 458 36.97 -19.87 6.52
CA ILE A 458 35.71 -19.52 5.86
C ILE A 458 35.67 -20.11 4.45
N LYS A 459 36.75 -20.02 3.65
CA LYS A 459 36.83 -20.67 2.34
C LYS A 459 36.48 -22.17 2.46
N ARG A 460 37.08 -22.90 3.41
CA ARG A 460 36.78 -24.31 3.67
C ARG A 460 35.33 -24.56 4.09
N LYS A 461 34.76 -23.68 4.95
CA LYS A 461 33.35 -23.74 5.37
C LYS A 461 32.41 -23.76 4.16
N TYR A 462 32.70 -22.96 3.14
CA TYR A 462 31.90 -22.86 1.93
C TYR A 462 32.38 -23.78 0.77
N GLY A 463 33.34 -24.68 1.01
CA GLY A 463 33.79 -25.65 0.04
C GLY A 463 34.78 -25.12 -1.02
N PHE A 464 35.44 -23.98 -0.74
CA PHE A 464 36.45 -23.39 -1.64
C PHE A 464 37.86 -23.81 -1.24
N HIS A 465 38.77 -23.92 -2.23
CA HIS A 465 40.18 -24.11 -2.01
C HIS A 465 40.88 -22.78 -1.70
N SER A 466 42.05 -22.84 -1.09
CA SER A 466 42.86 -21.66 -0.71
C SER A 466 43.22 -20.80 -1.92
N ASP A 467 43.47 -21.41 -3.06
CA ASP A 467 43.88 -20.80 -4.32
C ASP A 467 42.74 -20.43 -5.26
N ASP A 468 41.49 -20.72 -4.86
CA ASP A 468 40.31 -20.30 -5.64
C ASP A 468 40.20 -18.77 -5.67
N THR A 469 40.02 -18.23 -6.87
CA THR A 469 39.65 -16.81 -7.12
C THR A 469 38.13 -16.72 -7.24
N ILE A 470 37.49 -15.92 -6.41
CA ILE A 470 36.04 -15.89 -6.24
C ILE A 470 35.45 -14.60 -6.80
N LEU A 471 34.61 -14.71 -7.83
CA LEU A 471 33.67 -13.68 -8.24
C LEU A 471 32.37 -13.86 -7.47
N ILE A 472 31.86 -12.79 -6.87
CA ILE A 472 30.57 -12.83 -6.15
C ILE A 472 29.58 -11.81 -6.71
N SER A 473 28.33 -12.22 -6.87
CA SER A 473 27.19 -11.33 -7.13
C SER A 473 26.09 -11.59 -6.10
N ALA A 474 25.49 -10.54 -5.58
CA ALA A 474 24.42 -10.68 -4.61
C ALA A 474 23.21 -9.79 -4.96
N GLY A 475 22.00 -10.32 -4.78
CA GLY A 475 20.73 -9.67 -5.09
C GLY A 475 19.68 -10.65 -5.59
N ARG A 476 18.52 -10.14 -6.02
CA ARG A 476 17.47 -10.98 -6.62
C ARG A 476 17.93 -11.50 -7.98
N ILE A 477 17.70 -12.78 -8.24
CA ILE A 477 18.01 -13.38 -9.54
C ILE A 477 16.87 -13.06 -10.51
N GLU A 478 17.00 -11.93 -11.18
CA GLU A 478 16.04 -11.38 -12.14
C GLU A 478 16.79 -10.68 -13.30
N PRO A 479 16.19 -10.53 -14.50
CA PRO A 479 16.85 -9.93 -15.67
C PRO A 479 17.47 -8.56 -15.40
N LEU A 480 16.80 -7.74 -14.60
CA LEU A 480 17.26 -6.39 -14.24
C LEU A 480 18.63 -6.37 -13.57
N LYS A 481 18.98 -7.44 -12.83
CA LYS A 481 20.26 -7.53 -12.11
C LYS A 481 21.41 -8.06 -12.98
N GLY A 482 21.12 -8.49 -14.21
CA GLY A 482 22.14 -8.89 -15.18
C GLY A 482 22.99 -10.10 -14.77
N MET A 483 22.53 -10.93 -13.83
CA MET A 483 23.26 -12.12 -13.40
C MET A 483 23.43 -13.14 -14.54
N ASP A 484 22.57 -13.12 -15.53
CA ASP A 484 22.67 -13.88 -16.76
C ASP A 484 23.83 -13.39 -17.66
N LEU A 485 24.11 -12.07 -17.68
CA LEU A 485 25.27 -11.50 -18.36
C LEU A 485 26.58 -11.95 -17.68
N LEU A 486 26.58 -11.95 -16.33
CA LEU A 486 27.73 -12.44 -15.57
C LEU A 486 27.97 -13.94 -15.81
N ALA A 487 26.93 -14.73 -15.85
CA ALA A 487 27.04 -16.18 -16.14
C ALA A 487 27.64 -16.45 -17.51
N GLU A 488 27.27 -15.68 -18.53
CA GLU A 488 27.82 -15.79 -19.89
C GLU A 488 29.28 -15.33 -19.94
N ALA A 489 29.62 -14.22 -19.33
CA ALA A 489 31.00 -13.72 -19.18
C ALA A 489 31.87 -14.74 -18.41
N PHE A 490 31.37 -15.28 -17.30
CA PHE A 490 32.04 -16.29 -16.50
C PHE A 490 32.32 -17.57 -17.32
N SER A 491 31.37 -18.03 -18.11
CA SER A 491 31.54 -19.23 -18.95
C SER A 491 32.67 -19.05 -19.98
N SER A 492 32.95 -17.84 -20.40
CA SER A 492 34.12 -17.54 -21.26
C SER A 492 35.43 -17.45 -20.47
N LEU A 493 35.40 -16.91 -19.25
CA LEU A 493 36.58 -16.76 -18.39
C LEU A 493 37.11 -18.10 -17.82
N VAL A 494 36.22 -19.01 -17.47
CA VAL A 494 36.55 -20.22 -16.69
C VAL A 494 37.54 -21.14 -17.42
N SER A 495 37.63 -21.08 -18.74
CA SER A 495 38.61 -21.83 -19.55
C SER A 495 40.03 -21.28 -19.41
N GLU A 496 40.17 -19.98 -19.17
CA GLU A 496 41.47 -19.30 -19.01
C GLU A 496 41.94 -19.30 -17.55
N TYR A 497 41.00 -19.37 -16.60
CA TYR A 497 41.25 -19.30 -15.16
C TYR A 497 40.83 -20.58 -14.44
N PRO A 498 41.71 -21.59 -14.27
CA PRO A 498 41.36 -22.90 -13.71
C PRO A 498 40.81 -22.87 -12.29
N HIS A 499 41.17 -21.86 -11.49
CA HIS A 499 40.74 -21.71 -10.09
C HIS A 499 39.63 -20.66 -9.92
N LEU A 500 39.01 -20.20 -11.01
CA LEU A 500 37.92 -19.22 -10.95
C LEU A 500 36.62 -19.88 -10.47
N ARG A 501 35.97 -19.24 -9.52
CA ARG A 501 34.66 -19.63 -8.94
C ARG A 501 33.68 -18.48 -9.07
N LEU A 502 32.40 -18.81 -9.26
CA LEU A 502 31.32 -17.85 -9.24
C LEU A 502 30.36 -18.17 -8.08
N VAL A 503 30.10 -17.17 -7.26
CA VAL A 503 29.15 -17.25 -6.14
C VAL A 503 27.98 -16.32 -6.43
N ILE A 504 26.75 -16.86 -6.44
CA ILE A 504 25.51 -16.11 -6.63
C ILE A 504 24.68 -16.24 -5.37
N VAL A 505 24.42 -15.09 -4.73
CA VAL A 505 23.69 -14.99 -3.46
C VAL A 505 22.38 -14.26 -3.68
N GLY A 506 21.27 -14.85 -3.25
CA GLY A 506 19.93 -14.25 -3.29
C GLY A 506 18.84 -15.18 -3.78
N GLY A 507 17.59 -14.73 -3.65
CA GLY A 507 16.42 -15.45 -4.12
C GLY A 507 16.03 -15.08 -5.55
N GLY A 508 15.09 -15.83 -6.13
CA GLY A 508 14.59 -15.66 -7.49
C GLY A 508 14.72 -16.93 -8.31
N SER A 509 14.45 -16.86 -9.63
CA SER A 509 14.58 -18.03 -10.52
C SER A 509 15.99 -18.12 -11.09
N PRO A 510 16.78 -19.15 -10.72
CA PRO A 510 18.13 -19.33 -11.24
C PRO A 510 18.18 -19.93 -12.67
N ASP A 511 17.05 -20.33 -13.25
CA ASP A 511 16.98 -21.13 -14.47
C ASP A 511 17.78 -20.56 -15.65
N VAL A 512 17.66 -19.24 -15.89
CA VAL A 512 18.35 -18.58 -17.01
C VAL A 512 19.86 -18.55 -16.78
N VAL A 513 20.29 -18.32 -15.55
CA VAL A 513 21.70 -18.28 -15.13
C VAL A 513 22.29 -19.69 -15.19
N GLN A 514 21.58 -20.69 -14.63
CA GLN A 514 22.03 -22.10 -14.64
C GLN A 514 22.25 -22.63 -16.04
N LYS A 515 21.34 -22.35 -16.99
CA LYS A 515 21.48 -22.76 -18.39
C LYS A 515 22.78 -22.26 -19.03
N LYS A 516 23.25 -21.07 -18.68
CA LYS A 516 24.46 -20.47 -19.22
C LYS A 516 25.75 -21.07 -18.63
N VAL A 517 25.68 -21.60 -17.40
CA VAL A 517 26.83 -22.17 -16.69
C VAL A 517 26.78 -23.68 -16.53
N ILE A 518 25.86 -24.37 -17.20
CA ILE A 518 25.61 -25.81 -17.02
C ILE A 518 26.86 -26.66 -17.22
N SER A 519 27.71 -26.33 -18.20
CA SER A 519 28.97 -27.00 -18.47
C SER A 519 30.03 -26.80 -17.37
N TYR A 520 29.80 -25.87 -16.48
CA TYR A 520 30.71 -25.46 -15.41
C TYR A 520 30.04 -25.47 -14.02
N CYS A 521 28.99 -26.29 -13.84
CA CYS A 521 28.20 -26.33 -12.62
C CYS A 521 29.04 -26.58 -11.35
N GLY A 522 30.16 -27.36 -11.45
CA GLY A 522 31.09 -27.55 -10.32
C GLY A 522 31.93 -26.32 -9.94
N ARG A 523 31.82 -25.22 -10.68
CA ARG A 523 32.52 -23.96 -10.46
C ARG A 523 31.60 -22.81 -10.02
N VAL A 524 30.28 -23.07 -9.97
CA VAL A 524 29.27 -22.07 -9.64
C VAL A 524 28.48 -22.49 -8.41
N SER A 525 28.41 -21.65 -7.43
CA SER A 525 27.64 -21.85 -6.19
C SER A 525 26.43 -20.93 -6.15
N PHE A 526 25.22 -21.52 -6.18
CA PHE A 526 23.97 -20.81 -5.91
C PHE A 526 23.64 -20.95 -4.41
N VAL A 527 23.87 -19.90 -3.63
CA VAL A 527 23.77 -19.97 -2.16
C VAL A 527 22.34 -19.73 -1.66
N GLY A 528 21.49 -19.16 -2.51
CA GLY A 528 20.16 -18.74 -2.07
C GLY A 528 20.20 -17.48 -1.19
N PHE A 529 19.10 -17.25 -0.47
CA PHE A 529 19.03 -16.16 0.48
C PHE A 529 19.79 -16.51 1.77
N VAL A 530 20.67 -15.62 2.22
CA VAL A 530 21.43 -15.74 3.47
C VAL A 530 21.26 -14.53 4.37
N ASN A 531 21.52 -14.69 5.66
CA ASN A 531 21.57 -13.58 6.59
C ASN A 531 22.81 -12.69 6.35
N LYS A 532 22.86 -11.50 6.95
CA LYS A 532 23.96 -10.55 6.77
C LYS A 532 25.33 -11.09 7.23
N THR A 533 25.38 -11.90 8.26
CA THR A 533 26.63 -12.48 8.78
C THR A 533 27.25 -13.40 7.74
N ASP A 534 26.49 -14.34 7.20
CA ASP A 534 26.95 -15.24 6.15
C ASP A 534 27.29 -14.50 4.86
N LEU A 535 26.52 -13.46 4.49
CA LEU A 535 26.82 -12.62 3.34
C LEU A 535 28.16 -11.92 3.46
N TYR A 536 28.45 -11.35 4.63
CA TYR A 536 29.71 -10.63 4.89
C TYR A 536 30.90 -11.58 5.01
N GLU A 537 30.72 -12.81 5.51
CA GLU A 537 31.73 -13.87 5.41
C GLU A 537 32.07 -14.16 3.94
N LEU A 538 31.06 -14.33 3.08
CA LEU A 538 31.26 -14.55 1.64
C LEU A 538 31.95 -13.37 0.96
N PHE A 539 31.61 -12.13 1.31
CA PHE A 539 32.32 -10.95 0.78
C PHE A 539 33.77 -10.91 1.22
N SER A 540 34.08 -11.31 2.48
CA SER A 540 35.44 -11.26 3.04
C SER A 540 36.42 -12.22 2.36
N ILE A 541 35.92 -13.31 1.75
CA ILE A 541 36.72 -14.32 1.05
C ILE A 541 36.69 -14.17 -0.47
N SER A 542 35.89 -13.25 -0.98
CA SER A 542 35.76 -13.01 -2.43
C SER A 542 36.82 -12.02 -2.91
N ASP A 543 37.23 -12.16 -4.19
CA ASP A 543 38.25 -11.33 -4.81
C ASP A 543 37.67 -10.16 -5.60
N VAL A 544 36.47 -10.33 -6.17
CA VAL A 544 35.76 -9.31 -6.96
C VAL A 544 34.24 -9.40 -6.76
N GLY A 545 33.62 -8.29 -6.41
CA GLY A 545 32.19 -8.14 -6.42
C GLY A 545 31.68 -7.67 -7.79
N VAL A 546 30.68 -8.33 -8.36
CA VAL A 546 30.16 -7.98 -9.69
C VAL A 546 28.67 -7.70 -9.59
N LEU A 547 28.29 -6.49 -9.94
CA LEU A 547 26.90 -6.03 -9.94
C LEU A 547 26.53 -5.51 -11.35
N PRO A 548 26.26 -6.41 -12.30
CA PRO A 548 26.04 -6.08 -13.70
C PRO A 548 24.58 -5.63 -13.95
N SER A 549 24.00 -4.93 -12.96
CA SER A 549 22.61 -4.46 -13.03
C SER A 549 22.41 -3.51 -14.20
N LEU A 550 21.34 -3.72 -14.96
CA LEU A 550 20.92 -2.83 -16.04
C LEU A 550 20.25 -1.56 -15.51
N TYR A 551 19.72 -1.64 -14.32
CA TYR A 551 19.11 -0.49 -13.63
C TYR A 551 19.13 -0.68 -12.10
N GLU A 552 19.50 0.39 -11.40
CA GLU A 552 19.53 0.48 -9.94
C GLU A 552 19.42 1.95 -9.53
N GLU A 553 18.53 2.31 -8.62
CA GLU A 553 18.51 3.71 -8.13
C GLU A 553 19.65 4.00 -7.16
N LEU A 554 20.01 3.03 -6.31
CA LEU A 554 21.12 3.15 -5.37
C LEU A 554 22.03 1.92 -5.42
N GLY A 555 21.57 0.76 -4.93
CA GLY A 555 22.35 -0.48 -4.83
C GLY A 555 23.05 -0.67 -3.48
N TYR A 556 22.29 -0.97 -2.42
CA TYR A 556 22.85 -1.24 -1.09
C TYR A 556 23.92 -2.31 -1.07
N VAL A 557 23.79 -3.34 -1.92
CA VAL A 557 24.77 -4.42 -2.02
C VAL A 557 26.15 -3.88 -2.43
N ALA A 558 26.21 -2.85 -3.29
CA ALA A 558 27.47 -2.20 -3.62
C ALA A 558 28.11 -1.55 -2.38
N LEU A 559 27.31 -0.89 -1.53
CA LEU A 559 27.80 -0.33 -0.27
C LEU A 559 28.31 -1.41 0.69
N GLU A 560 27.60 -2.54 0.78
CA GLU A 560 28.00 -3.68 1.62
C GLU A 560 29.29 -4.33 1.11
N MET A 561 29.49 -4.46 -0.20
CA MET A 561 30.73 -4.93 -0.81
C MET A 561 31.88 -3.96 -0.55
N MET A 562 31.66 -2.65 -0.74
CA MET A 562 32.66 -1.62 -0.46
C MET A 562 33.01 -1.54 1.04
N MET A 563 32.02 -1.71 1.92
CA MET A 563 32.25 -1.81 3.37
C MET A 563 33.25 -2.92 3.68
N ASN A 564 33.14 -4.06 3.03
CA ASN A 564 34.06 -5.19 3.18
C ASN A 564 35.38 -5.03 2.40
N GLY A 565 35.60 -3.88 1.74
CA GLY A 565 36.80 -3.61 0.97
C GLY A 565 36.89 -4.44 -0.32
N LEU A 566 35.77 -4.92 -0.87
CA LEU A 566 35.77 -5.72 -2.07
C LEU A 566 35.91 -4.82 -3.30
N PRO A 567 36.85 -5.10 -4.24
CA PRO A 567 36.85 -4.44 -5.55
C PRO A 567 35.55 -4.72 -6.26
N ILE A 568 34.85 -3.68 -6.75
CA ILE A 568 33.55 -3.87 -7.39
C ILE A 568 33.58 -3.49 -8.87
N VAL A 569 32.83 -4.29 -9.67
CA VAL A 569 32.56 -4.06 -11.08
C VAL A 569 31.05 -3.85 -11.24
N VAL A 570 30.65 -2.73 -11.79
CA VAL A 570 29.24 -2.28 -11.84
C VAL A 570 28.84 -1.85 -13.24
N GLY A 571 27.52 -1.93 -13.55
CA GLY A 571 26.99 -1.35 -14.80
C GLY A 571 26.98 0.18 -14.79
N ASN A 572 27.04 0.80 -15.97
CA ASN A 572 27.13 2.25 -16.19
C ASN A 572 25.78 3.01 -16.12
N HIS A 573 24.69 2.32 -15.85
CA HIS A 573 23.36 2.94 -15.92
C HIS A 573 22.70 2.97 -14.57
N SER A 574 23.00 3.95 -13.75
CA SER A 574 22.25 4.09 -12.52
C SER A 574 23.06 4.69 -11.35
N GLY A 575 22.50 4.62 -10.16
CA GLY A 575 23.17 4.95 -8.91
C GLY A 575 24.47 4.17 -8.66
N LEU A 576 24.68 2.99 -9.29
CA LEU A 576 25.91 2.20 -9.13
C LEU A 576 27.15 2.92 -9.67
N GLU A 577 27.05 3.56 -10.85
CA GLU A 577 28.14 4.34 -11.42
C GLU A 577 28.52 5.52 -10.50
N GLU A 578 27.52 6.14 -9.88
CA GLU A 578 27.73 7.21 -8.90
C GLU A 578 28.43 6.71 -7.63
N ILE A 579 28.10 5.51 -7.18
CA ILE A 579 28.76 4.89 -6.01
C ILE A 579 30.27 4.78 -6.24
N VAL A 580 30.68 4.33 -7.42
CA VAL A 580 32.10 4.17 -7.79
C VAL A 580 32.74 5.45 -8.37
N ASP A 581 32.01 6.57 -8.37
CA ASP A 581 32.46 7.88 -8.86
C ASP A 581 33.03 7.80 -10.29
N GLY A 582 32.21 7.26 -11.21
CA GLY A 582 32.57 7.14 -12.62
C GLY A 582 33.76 6.21 -12.90
N GLY A 583 34.06 5.27 -12.02
CA GLY A 583 35.16 4.32 -12.18
C GLY A 583 36.41 4.61 -11.33
N LYS A 584 36.40 5.67 -10.50
CA LYS A 584 37.54 6.01 -9.63
C LYS A 584 37.72 5.02 -8.47
N TYR A 585 36.62 4.46 -7.95
CA TYR A 585 36.58 3.58 -6.76
C TYR A 585 36.09 2.16 -7.05
N GLY A 586 35.92 1.80 -8.29
CA GLY A 586 35.52 0.51 -8.83
C GLY A 586 35.63 0.55 -10.35
N LEU A 587 35.26 -0.50 -11.06
CA LEU A 587 35.20 -0.50 -12.52
C LEU A 587 33.77 -0.37 -13.01
N VAL A 588 33.60 0.41 -14.09
CA VAL A 588 32.30 0.59 -14.75
C VAL A 588 32.28 -0.17 -16.06
N VAL A 589 31.26 -1.00 -16.27
CA VAL A 589 31.02 -1.70 -17.52
C VAL A 589 30.09 -0.87 -18.38
N PRO A 590 30.51 -0.43 -19.57
CA PRO A 590 29.69 0.43 -20.45
C PRO A 590 28.66 -0.42 -21.21
N PHE A 591 27.66 -0.93 -20.53
CA PHE A 591 26.57 -1.68 -21.14
C PHE A 591 25.75 -0.82 -22.11
N GLU A 592 25.31 -1.43 -23.19
CA GLU A 592 24.26 -0.85 -24.01
C GLU A 592 22.89 -1.05 -23.37
N GLN A 593 22.08 0.02 -23.36
CA GLN A 593 20.71 0.04 -22.80
C GLN A 593 19.71 -0.69 -23.71
N ASP A 594 20.07 -1.87 -24.21
CA ASP A 594 19.23 -2.70 -25.05
C ASP A 594 19.35 -4.15 -24.59
N TYR A 595 18.30 -4.67 -23.96
CA TYR A 595 18.29 -6.05 -23.49
C TYR A 595 18.46 -7.06 -24.64
N GLY A 596 18.11 -6.67 -25.88
CA GLY A 596 18.37 -7.46 -27.09
C GLY A 596 19.86 -7.66 -27.39
N LYS A 597 20.76 -6.83 -26.79
CA LYS A 597 22.21 -6.91 -26.92
C LYS A 597 22.90 -7.60 -25.74
N SER A 598 22.24 -8.60 -25.15
CA SER A 598 22.78 -9.28 -23.97
C SER A 598 24.12 -9.98 -24.23
N LYS A 599 24.36 -10.51 -25.44
CA LYS A 599 25.63 -11.13 -25.81
C LYS A 599 26.78 -10.13 -25.91
N GLU A 600 26.51 -8.96 -26.50
CA GLU A 600 27.48 -7.86 -26.61
C GLU A 600 27.82 -7.34 -25.19
N ASN A 601 26.81 -7.16 -24.34
CA ASN A 601 26.99 -6.73 -22.96
C ASN A 601 27.80 -7.77 -22.14
N ALA A 602 27.55 -9.06 -22.33
CA ALA A 602 28.34 -10.12 -21.71
C ALA A 602 29.81 -10.13 -22.19
N ALA A 603 30.06 -9.85 -23.48
CA ALA A 603 31.42 -9.74 -24.02
C ALA A 603 32.18 -8.54 -23.47
N ILE A 604 31.48 -7.38 -23.27
CA ILE A 604 32.07 -6.20 -22.62
C ILE A 604 32.42 -6.52 -21.16
N LEU A 605 31.48 -7.16 -20.43
CA LEU A 605 31.73 -7.58 -19.05
C LEU A 605 32.90 -8.56 -18.94
N TYR A 606 33.01 -9.53 -19.86
CA TYR A 606 34.16 -10.42 -19.95
C TYR A 606 35.46 -9.62 -20.03
N THR A 607 35.55 -8.68 -20.95
CA THR A 607 36.77 -7.87 -21.16
C THR A 607 37.20 -7.12 -19.91
N VAL A 608 36.23 -6.52 -19.18
CA VAL A 608 36.51 -5.79 -17.95
C VAL A 608 36.98 -6.75 -16.84
N LEU A 609 36.33 -7.91 -16.71
CA LEU A 609 36.70 -8.91 -15.69
C LEU A 609 38.06 -9.55 -16.01
N ASP A 610 38.34 -9.88 -17.26
CA ASP A 610 39.62 -10.43 -17.72
C ASP A 610 40.79 -9.47 -17.41
N HIS A 611 40.61 -8.17 -17.70
CA HIS A 611 41.58 -7.14 -17.33
C HIS A 611 41.84 -7.08 -15.84
N LEU A 612 40.77 -7.10 -15.03
CA LEU A 612 40.88 -7.04 -13.57
C LEU A 612 41.50 -8.33 -12.98
N LEU A 613 41.23 -9.50 -13.56
CA LEU A 613 41.79 -10.79 -13.11
C LEU A 613 43.27 -10.88 -13.41
N LYS A 614 43.77 -10.30 -14.50
CA LYS A 614 45.19 -10.26 -14.88
C LYS A 614 46.03 -9.33 -14.02
N ASP A 615 45.46 -8.22 -13.54
CA ASP A 615 46.18 -7.17 -12.84
C ASP A 615 45.94 -7.22 -11.32
N ASN A 616 46.82 -7.92 -10.59
CA ASN A 616 46.76 -8.00 -9.13
C ASN A 616 46.96 -6.64 -8.46
N SER A 617 47.83 -5.78 -9.01
CA SER A 617 48.08 -4.44 -8.44
C SER A 617 46.84 -3.54 -8.54
N LEU A 618 46.12 -3.63 -9.66
CA LEU A 618 44.84 -2.95 -9.84
C LEU A 618 43.82 -3.44 -8.81
N ARG A 619 43.68 -4.77 -8.59
CA ARG A 619 42.76 -5.30 -7.58
C ARG A 619 43.08 -4.83 -6.18
N GLU A 620 44.34 -4.87 -5.75
CA GLU A 620 44.76 -4.38 -4.43
C GLU A 620 44.52 -2.87 -4.27
N ASN A 621 44.77 -2.08 -5.31
CA ASN A 621 44.48 -0.64 -5.29
C ASN A 621 42.97 -0.39 -5.16
N LEU A 622 42.15 -1.08 -5.96
CA LEU A 622 40.70 -0.94 -5.88
C LEU A 622 40.12 -1.41 -4.54
N GLN A 623 40.70 -2.43 -3.92
CA GLN A 623 40.33 -2.90 -2.58
C GLN A 623 40.46 -1.77 -1.55
N LYS A 624 41.60 -1.09 -1.53
CA LYS A 624 41.83 0.06 -0.64
C LYS A 624 40.87 1.21 -0.94
N LYS A 625 40.78 1.59 -2.20
CA LYS A 625 39.90 2.69 -2.66
C LYS A 625 38.43 2.42 -2.36
N SER A 626 37.96 1.20 -2.55
CA SER A 626 36.59 0.77 -2.25
C SER A 626 36.26 1.02 -0.77
N ARG A 627 37.14 0.58 0.14
CA ARG A 627 36.97 0.80 1.59
C ARG A 627 37.04 2.28 1.98
N GLU A 628 37.99 3.04 1.42
CA GLU A 628 38.13 4.49 1.66
C GLU A 628 36.87 5.25 1.23
N ARG A 629 36.33 4.92 0.07
CA ARG A 629 35.09 5.52 -0.44
C ARG A 629 33.90 5.24 0.46
N PHE A 630 33.78 3.98 0.96
CA PHE A 630 32.73 3.62 1.91
C PHE A 630 32.81 4.49 3.18
N ILE A 631 33.96 4.53 3.83
CA ILE A 631 34.14 5.30 5.09
C ILE A 631 33.84 6.80 4.86
N SER A 632 34.32 7.37 3.78
CA SER A 632 34.20 8.81 3.54
C SER A 632 32.80 9.25 3.08
N CYS A 633 32.01 8.38 2.46
CA CYS A 633 30.77 8.77 1.80
C CYS A 633 29.53 7.96 2.16
N PHE A 634 29.70 6.71 2.60
CA PHE A 634 28.59 5.75 2.74
C PHE A 634 28.47 5.14 4.14
N ASP A 635 29.29 5.57 5.09
CA ASP A 635 29.03 5.27 6.49
C ASP A 635 27.72 5.91 6.97
N ILE A 636 27.03 5.25 7.91
CA ILE A 636 25.72 5.68 8.43
C ILE A 636 25.76 7.10 8.99
N SER A 637 26.90 7.56 9.51
CA SER A 637 27.09 8.92 10.04
C SER A 637 26.92 9.99 8.94
N CYS A 638 27.36 9.68 7.71
CA CYS A 638 27.13 10.56 6.55
C CYS A 638 25.65 10.71 6.25
N PHE A 639 24.91 9.60 6.20
CA PHE A 639 23.46 9.63 5.97
C PHE A 639 22.76 10.43 7.08
N THR A 640 23.05 10.10 8.34
CA THR A 640 22.41 10.75 9.51
C THR A 640 22.60 12.26 9.48
N ARG A 641 23.82 12.73 9.20
CA ARG A 641 24.12 14.16 9.08
C ARG A 641 23.32 14.81 7.97
N PHE A 642 23.39 14.29 6.72
CA PHE A 642 22.67 14.86 5.59
C PHE A 642 21.16 14.85 5.78
N PHE A 643 20.62 13.78 6.37
CA PHE A 643 19.20 13.67 6.66
C PHE A 643 18.75 14.72 7.67
N LYS A 644 19.46 14.85 8.79
CA LYS A 644 19.18 15.85 9.84
C LYS A 644 19.24 17.28 9.29
N GLU A 645 20.28 17.63 8.57
CA GLU A 645 20.49 18.97 8.03
C GLU A 645 19.49 19.33 6.94
N ARG A 646 19.26 18.44 5.98
CA ARG A 646 18.54 18.76 4.73
C ARG A 646 17.05 18.40 4.76
N VAL A 647 16.67 17.38 5.51
CA VAL A 647 15.28 16.91 5.54
C VAL A 647 14.53 17.48 6.72
N ILE A 648 15.05 17.33 7.94
CA ILE A 648 14.37 17.77 9.17
C ILE A 648 14.86 19.12 9.72
N GLY A 649 15.82 19.76 9.06
CA GLY A 649 16.23 21.14 9.34
C GLY A 649 16.95 21.35 10.69
N ILE A 650 17.56 20.30 11.25
CA ILE A 650 18.33 20.40 12.50
C ILE A 650 19.77 20.74 12.15
N ASN A 651 20.14 22.02 12.30
CA ASN A 651 21.54 22.45 12.18
C ASN A 651 22.30 22.11 13.46
N ASN A 652 23.29 21.25 13.37
CA ASN A 652 24.26 21.06 14.45
C ASN A 652 25.22 22.26 14.49
N GLU A 653 24.95 23.24 15.34
CA GLU A 653 25.87 24.40 15.57
C GLU A 653 27.26 24.02 16.15
N LYS A 654 27.57 22.72 16.29
CA LYS A 654 28.81 22.25 16.95
C LYS A 654 29.90 21.69 16.03
N THR A 655 29.81 21.84 14.70
CA THR A 655 30.88 21.38 13.78
C THR A 655 31.32 22.43 12.77
N ASN A 656 31.59 23.65 13.24
CA ASN A 656 32.40 24.61 12.52
C ASN A 656 33.87 24.51 12.96
N THR A 657 34.52 23.41 12.66
CA THR A 657 36.00 23.31 12.52
C THR A 657 36.27 22.00 11.78
N LEU A 658 36.33 22.07 10.47
CA LEU A 658 37.18 21.33 9.55
C LEU A 658 36.62 21.50 8.12
N SER A 659 37.15 22.52 7.47
CA SER A 659 37.04 22.81 6.04
C SER A 659 37.63 21.69 5.19
#